data_242a8ad45e7c131ac0dd18ba400dc7ef
#
_entry.id   242a8ad45e7c131ac0dd18ba400dc7ef
#
_cell.length_a   1.000
_cell.length_b   1.000
_cell.length_c   1.000
_cell.angle_alpha   90.00
_cell.angle_beta   90.00
_cell.angle_gamma   90.00
#
_symmetry.space_group_name_H-M   'P 1'
#
loop_
_entity.id
_entity.type
_entity.pdbx_description
1 polymer ?
#
loop_
_entity_poly.entity_id
_entity_poly.type
_entity_poly.pdbx_seq_one_letter_code
_entity_poly.pdbx_strand_id
1 'polypeptide(L)'
;MNTVNQGVRKLDAMQLVTGQPVYAEDIAPENCLVVKLLRSPHANAVVREIDTERAMRVPGMEAVFTWKDVPQNARRYTQAGQTAPEPSPLDRLVIDRHVRFAGDVVAILAGRDEACVDKAMKLVKVEYDVLESVLDFRTALDNPVLVHPEDNWEAQCPVGADNRRNLCAHEEDGQGDIDAVLRDCDIVIDRVYHTKACQQTPMETFRTFCTIDTYDRLHIVSSTQIVFHTRRIVANALHIPRSKIRVSKPRVGGGFGAKQTAVSAVYPAFVTWMTKKPSMIVFSRRECMIAGSPRHEMEMHVRLGADKNGIVRGIDLYTLSNTGAYGEHGPTTVGLSGHKSIPLYAKAEAYRFVYDVVYTNHMSSGAYRGYGATQGLFAVESAVNELAARLGIDPFEIRKRNIPREGEIMPAYYGQENTSCALEACLESVRRRIGWDEKYPCRDMGNGKVRAVGMGMAMQGSGINNVDVGSATLKLNDGGGYTLSIGAADMGTGCDTILAQIAAEALDCPLKSISVLGADTDSSPYDSGSYASSTTYVTGKAVEQCALALREKITALAARMLACSEDDVLLTGSCAETADGEKSVSLGEIALASQCGNAIALEATVTHTSPISPPPFMVGAAEIELDRETGETQVVNFVAAVDCGTPINPNLARVQAEGGILQGIGMALTENITYDRRGMPAENSLMQYKIPTRQDIGRISVEFEASYEETGPYGAKSIGEVVINTPLPAIADAVYNATGKRFRELPITPEQIAMAAK
;
A
#
# COMPACT_ATOMS: atom_id res chain seq x y z
N MET A 1 29.03 7.61 7.70
CA MET A 1 28.07 7.49 6.60
C MET A 1 28.19 8.70 5.69
N ASN A 2 28.47 8.46 4.40
CA ASN A 2 28.72 9.53 3.43
C ASN A 2 27.48 9.90 2.62
N THR A 3 26.57 8.92 2.41
CA THR A 3 25.37 9.06 1.61
C THR A 3 24.10 8.68 2.37
N VAL A 4 24.15 7.67 3.22
CA VAL A 4 23.03 7.26 4.09
C VAL A 4 22.79 8.31 5.17
N ASN A 5 21.54 8.54 5.51
CA ASN A 5 21.07 9.60 6.41
C ASN A 5 21.36 11.02 5.89
N GLN A 6 21.50 11.18 4.57
CA GLN A 6 21.67 12.47 3.91
C GLN A 6 20.43 12.83 3.07
N GLY A 7 20.00 14.09 3.15
CA GLY A 7 18.83 14.61 2.41
C GLY A 7 19.17 14.94 0.96
N VAL A 8 19.51 13.94 0.15
CA VAL A 8 19.81 14.15 -1.27
C VAL A 8 18.53 14.30 -2.10
N ARG A 9 18.62 14.99 -3.25
CA ARG A 9 17.51 15.10 -4.20
C ARG A 9 17.25 13.75 -4.88
N LYS A 10 16.00 13.51 -5.27
CA LYS A 10 15.67 12.34 -6.12
C LYS A 10 16.53 12.39 -7.40
N LEU A 11 17.01 11.21 -7.81
CA LEU A 11 17.87 11.08 -9.02
C LEU A 11 17.17 11.59 -10.29
N ASP A 12 15.85 11.44 -10.38
CA ASP A 12 15.02 11.85 -11.50
C ASP A 12 14.30 13.20 -11.31
N ALA A 13 14.64 13.97 -10.27
CA ALA A 13 13.92 15.20 -9.92
C ALA A 13 13.88 16.21 -11.06
N MET A 14 15.01 16.40 -11.79
CA MET A 14 15.09 17.37 -12.89
C MET A 14 14.23 16.95 -14.07
N GLN A 15 14.25 15.68 -14.43
CA GLN A 15 13.44 15.11 -15.51
C GLN A 15 11.94 15.32 -15.25
N LEU A 16 11.51 15.05 -13.99
CA LEU A 16 10.11 15.21 -13.60
C LEU A 16 9.66 16.68 -13.62
N VAL A 17 10.44 17.61 -13.06
CA VAL A 17 10.04 19.03 -12.99
C VAL A 17 10.16 19.76 -14.34
N THR A 18 10.95 19.24 -15.26
CA THR A 18 11.07 19.80 -16.63
C THR A 18 10.12 19.15 -17.64
N GLY A 19 9.27 18.18 -17.19
CA GLY A 19 8.23 17.58 -18.03
C GLY A 19 8.78 16.59 -19.08
N GLN A 20 9.86 15.87 -18.78
CA GLN A 20 10.33 14.79 -19.64
C GLN A 20 9.25 13.71 -19.80
N PRO A 21 9.03 13.15 -21.00
CA PRO A 21 8.07 12.07 -21.21
C PRO A 21 8.56 10.78 -20.55
N VAL A 22 7.92 10.38 -19.47
CA VAL A 22 8.37 9.23 -18.63
C VAL A 22 7.22 8.33 -18.14
N TYR A 23 5.97 8.74 -18.29
CA TYR A 23 4.79 7.98 -17.89
C TYR A 23 4.31 7.06 -19.03
N ALA A 24 3.45 6.09 -18.72
CA ALA A 24 3.00 5.10 -19.68
C ALA A 24 2.39 5.72 -20.95
N GLU A 25 1.61 6.77 -20.80
CA GLU A 25 0.96 7.47 -21.93
C GLU A 25 1.96 8.24 -22.80
N ASP A 26 3.03 8.79 -22.18
CA ASP A 26 4.05 9.56 -22.90
C ASP A 26 4.91 8.70 -23.84
N ILE A 27 5.08 7.41 -23.50
CA ILE A 27 5.97 6.48 -24.21
C ILE A 27 5.24 5.40 -25.00
N ALA A 28 3.90 5.45 -25.01
CA ALA A 28 3.09 4.51 -25.79
C ALA A 28 3.30 4.72 -27.30
N PRO A 29 3.30 3.65 -28.13
CA PRO A 29 3.32 3.77 -29.58
C PRO A 29 2.12 4.57 -30.10
N GLU A 30 2.34 5.45 -31.06
CA GLU A 30 1.28 6.29 -31.65
C GLU A 30 0.15 5.49 -32.33
N ASN A 31 0.43 4.26 -32.77
CA ASN A 31 -0.53 3.40 -33.44
C ASN A 31 -1.25 2.43 -32.49
N CYS A 32 -1.24 2.68 -31.19
CA CYS A 32 -2.01 1.89 -30.24
C CYS A 32 -3.52 1.97 -30.51
N LEU A 33 -4.19 0.83 -30.50
CA LEU A 33 -5.65 0.80 -30.42
C LEU A 33 -6.07 1.39 -29.06
N VAL A 34 -7.03 2.29 -29.09
CA VAL A 34 -7.68 2.79 -27.86
C VAL A 34 -8.63 1.73 -27.34
N VAL A 35 -8.45 1.33 -26.08
CA VAL A 35 -9.29 0.35 -25.40
C VAL A 35 -10.19 1.06 -24.40
N LYS A 36 -11.50 0.80 -24.46
CA LYS A 36 -12.49 1.24 -23.47
C LYS A 36 -13.38 0.08 -23.02
N LEU A 37 -13.92 0.20 -21.82
CA LEU A 37 -14.73 -0.83 -21.17
C LEU A 37 -16.19 -0.40 -21.07
N LEU A 38 -17.09 -1.19 -21.69
CA LEU A 38 -18.51 -1.05 -21.41
C LEU A 38 -18.79 -1.68 -20.05
N ARG A 39 -19.44 -0.91 -19.16
CA ARG A 39 -19.65 -1.30 -17.77
C ARG A 39 -21.12 -1.52 -17.46
N SER A 40 -21.41 -2.46 -16.56
CA SER A 40 -22.75 -2.77 -16.07
C SER A 40 -23.34 -1.58 -15.30
N PRO A 41 -24.61 -1.21 -15.55
CA PRO A 41 -25.36 -0.31 -14.71
C PRO A 41 -26.03 -1.02 -13.51
N HIS A 42 -25.91 -2.34 -13.41
CA HIS A 42 -26.55 -3.19 -12.40
C HIS A 42 -25.52 -3.77 -11.44
N ALA A 43 -25.88 -3.86 -10.17
CA ALA A 43 -25.06 -4.44 -9.13
C ALA A 43 -24.99 -5.97 -9.22
N ASN A 44 -26.06 -6.61 -9.64
CA ASN A 44 -26.13 -8.07 -9.80
C ASN A 44 -27.03 -8.39 -11.00
N ALA A 45 -26.47 -8.95 -12.05
CA ALA A 45 -27.24 -9.34 -13.24
C ALA A 45 -26.50 -10.36 -14.10
N VAL A 46 -27.24 -11.14 -14.86
CA VAL A 46 -26.72 -12.00 -15.92
C VAL A 46 -26.97 -11.34 -17.27
N VAL A 47 -25.91 -11.18 -18.07
CA VAL A 47 -26.06 -10.72 -19.46
C VAL A 47 -26.79 -11.80 -20.27
N ARG A 48 -28.07 -11.56 -20.59
CA ARG A 48 -28.86 -12.47 -21.38
C ARG A 48 -28.43 -12.47 -22.84
N GLU A 49 -28.32 -11.28 -23.42
CA GLU A 49 -27.90 -11.08 -24.80
C GLU A 49 -27.08 -9.76 -24.93
N ILE A 50 -26.16 -9.77 -25.88
CA ILE A 50 -25.36 -8.60 -26.26
C ILE A 50 -25.24 -8.54 -27.78
N ASP A 51 -25.74 -7.42 -28.38
CA ASP A 51 -25.64 -7.12 -29.80
C ASP A 51 -24.51 -6.08 -30.04
N THR A 52 -23.49 -6.50 -30.76
CA THR A 52 -22.30 -5.68 -31.11
C THR A 52 -22.21 -5.35 -32.60
N GLU A 53 -23.13 -5.83 -33.44
CA GLU A 53 -23.02 -5.72 -34.90
C GLU A 53 -22.91 -4.26 -35.37
N ARG A 54 -23.77 -3.37 -34.83
CA ARG A 54 -23.76 -1.93 -35.19
C ARG A 54 -22.51 -1.23 -34.69
N ALA A 55 -21.99 -1.61 -33.53
CA ALA A 55 -20.77 -1.10 -32.97
C ALA A 55 -19.57 -1.46 -33.85
N MET A 56 -19.47 -2.70 -34.31
CA MET A 56 -18.40 -3.16 -35.19
C MET A 56 -18.40 -2.49 -36.57
N ARG A 57 -19.54 -1.97 -37.04
CA ARG A 57 -19.63 -1.22 -38.30
C ARG A 57 -19.16 0.23 -38.23
N VAL A 58 -18.82 0.73 -37.03
CA VAL A 58 -18.29 2.10 -36.89
C VAL A 58 -16.90 2.15 -37.53
N PRO A 59 -16.65 3.08 -38.47
CA PRO A 59 -15.34 3.21 -39.09
C PRO A 59 -14.24 3.47 -38.08
N GLY A 60 -13.18 2.67 -38.11
CA GLY A 60 -12.06 2.72 -37.16
C GLY A 60 -12.13 1.71 -36.03
N MET A 61 -13.24 0.99 -35.88
CA MET A 61 -13.31 -0.11 -34.91
C MET A 61 -12.50 -1.32 -35.39
N GLU A 62 -11.78 -1.92 -34.44
CA GLU A 62 -11.00 -3.14 -34.65
C GLU A 62 -11.68 -4.37 -34.04
N ALA A 63 -12.18 -4.24 -32.83
CA ALA A 63 -12.81 -5.36 -32.12
C ALA A 63 -13.81 -4.90 -31.05
N VAL A 64 -14.81 -5.71 -30.78
CA VAL A 64 -15.67 -5.65 -29.61
C VAL A 64 -15.73 -7.06 -29.01
N PHE A 65 -15.07 -7.26 -27.87
CA PHE A 65 -15.04 -8.52 -27.16
C PHE A 65 -16.09 -8.55 -26.06
N THR A 66 -16.72 -9.70 -25.86
CA THR A 66 -17.80 -9.95 -24.91
C THR A 66 -17.52 -11.23 -24.13
N TRP A 67 -18.42 -11.60 -23.21
CA TRP A 67 -18.31 -12.87 -22.49
C TRP A 67 -18.27 -14.11 -23.43
N LYS A 68 -18.73 -14.00 -24.69
CA LYS A 68 -18.68 -15.07 -25.69
C LYS A 68 -17.26 -15.35 -26.19
N ASP A 69 -16.37 -14.40 -26.06
CA ASP A 69 -14.96 -14.48 -26.46
C ASP A 69 -14.05 -15.03 -25.35
N VAL A 70 -14.61 -15.25 -24.16
CA VAL A 70 -13.89 -15.77 -22.98
C VAL A 70 -14.55 -17.08 -22.53
N PRO A 71 -13.80 -18.19 -22.37
CA PRO A 71 -14.38 -19.46 -21.89
C PRO A 71 -14.94 -19.29 -20.47
N GLN A 72 -16.26 -19.42 -20.31
CA GLN A 72 -16.94 -19.18 -19.02
C GLN A 72 -16.68 -20.28 -17.98
N ASN A 73 -16.25 -21.46 -18.42
CA ASN A 73 -15.82 -22.58 -17.58
C ASN A 73 -14.31 -22.63 -17.36
N ALA A 74 -13.55 -21.60 -17.82
CA ALA A 74 -12.12 -21.52 -17.58
C ALA A 74 -11.83 -21.34 -16.09
N ARG A 75 -10.63 -21.71 -15.68
CA ARG A 75 -10.13 -21.39 -14.33
C ARG A 75 -10.17 -19.89 -14.13
N ARG A 76 -10.76 -19.46 -13.03
CA ARG A 76 -10.79 -18.05 -12.64
C ARG A 76 -9.43 -17.56 -12.19
N TYR A 77 -9.24 -16.27 -12.10
CA TYR A 77 -8.01 -15.63 -11.61
C TYR A 77 -8.33 -14.56 -10.56
N THR A 78 -7.32 -14.04 -9.88
CA THR A 78 -7.42 -12.85 -9.02
C THR A 78 -6.59 -11.71 -9.61
N GLN A 79 -6.98 -10.47 -9.37
CA GLN A 79 -6.18 -9.28 -9.73
C GLN A 79 -5.24 -8.82 -8.61
N ALA A 80 -5.35 -9.39 -7.42
CA ALA A 80 -4.44 -9.10 -6.33
C ALA A 80 -3.02 -9.62 -6.63
N GLY A 81 -2.01 -8.85 -6.25
CA GLY A 81 -0.62 -9.24 -6.42
C GLY A 81 0.13 -9.16 -5.10
N GLN A 82 0.42 -10.30 -4.49
CA GLN A 82 1.12 -10.38 -3.23
C GLN A 82 2.08 -11.58 -3.17
N THR A 83 1.57 -12.81 -3.13
CA THR A 83 2.37 -14.02 -2.98
C THR A 83 2.07 -15.03 -4.07
N ALA A 84 2.64 -16.24 -4.01
CA ALA A 84 2.27 -17.38 -4.82
C ALA A 84 2.40 -18.67 -3.98
N PRO A 85 1.32 -19.40 -3.71
CA PRO A 85 -0.06 -19.12 -4.17
C PRO A 85 -0.63 -17.83 -3.56
N GLU A 86 -1.59 -17.21 -4.28
CA GLU A 86 -2.27 -16.03 -3.75
C GLU A 86 -3.23 -16.44 -2.62
N PRO A 87 -3.25 -15.72 -1.49
CA PRO A 87 -4.25 -15.94 -0.45
C PRO A 87 -5.66 -15.49 -0.87
N SER A 88 -5.76 -14.72 -1.95
CA SER A 88 -7.03 -14.28 -2.53
C SER A 88 -7.71 -15.40 -3.31
N PRO A 89 -9.04 -15.57 -3.21
CA PRO A 89 -9.79 -16.49 -4.05
C PRO A 89 -9.66 -16.19 -5.56
N LEU A 90 -9.74 -17.24 -6.38
CA LEU A 90 -9.84 -17.14 -7.83
C LEU A 90 -11.33 -16.98 -8.18
N ASP A 91 -11.76 -15.76 -8.41
CA ASP A 91 -13.17 -15.42 -8.55
C ASP A 91 -13.51 -14.61 -9.81
N ARG A 92 -12.48 -14.20 -10.64
CA ARG A 92 -12.67 -13.39 -11.84
C ARG A 92 -12.49 -14.17 -13.14
N LEU A 93 -13.20 -13.70 -14.19
CA LEU A 93 -12.87 -13.90 -15.60
C LEU A 93 -12.55 -12.54 -16.24
N VAL A 94 -11.88 -12.54 -17.41
CA VAL A 94 -11.57 -11.28 -18.14
C VAL A 94 -12.86 -10.52 -18.49
N ILE A 95 -13.88 -11.24 -18.94
CA ILE A 95 -15.27 -10.79 -19.10
C ILE A 95 -16.15 -11.94 -18.62
N ASP A 96 -16.96 -11.72 -17.60
CA ASP A 96 -17.92 -12.68 -17.11
C ASP A 96 -19.31 -12.37 -17.66
N ARG A 97 -20.12 -13.41 -17.90
CA ARG A 97 -21.52 -13.25 -18.22
C ARG A 97 -22.34 -12.75 -17.03
N HIS A 98 -21.92 -13.10 -15.80
CA HIS A 98 -22.50 -12.65 -14.55
C HIS A 98 -21.74 -11.42 -14.07
N VAL A 99 -22.38 -10.25 -14.08
CA VAL A 99 -21.86 -8.99 -13.53
C VAL A 99 -22.25 -8.89 -12.07
N ARG A 100 -21.30 -8.51 -11.21
CA ARG A 100 -21.41 -8.59 -9.75
C ARG A 100 -21.38 -7.26 -9.03
N PHE A 101 -21.11 -6.15 -9.75
CA PHE A 101 -21.23 -4.81 -9.19
C PHE A 101 -21.57 -3.80 -10.28
N ALA A 102 -22.16 -2.67 -9.89
CA ALA A 102 -22.42 -1.56 -10.81
C ALA A 102 -21.10 -0.89 -11.20
N GLY A 103 -20.61 -1.17 -12.42
CA GLY A 103 -19.27 -0.82 -12.90
C GLY A 103 -18.46 -2.02 -13.40
N ASP A 104 -18.95 -3.24 -13.23
CA ASP A 104 -18.31 -4.45 -13.74
C ASP A 104 -18.24 -4.49 -15.27
N VAL A 105 -17.27 -5.20 -15.82
CA VAL A 105 -16.98 -5.16 -17.27
C VAL A 105 -17.93 -6.09 -18.03
N VAL A 106 -18.63 -5.52 -19.02
CA VAL A 106 -19.58 -6.22 -19.90
C VAL A 106 -18.98 -6.49 -21.29
N ALA A 107 -18.21 -5.55 -21.81
CA ALA A 107 -17.50 -5.67 -23.08
C ALA A 107 -16.23 -4.85 -23.11
N ILE A 108 -15.25 -5.28 -23.92
CA ILE A 108 -14.01 -4.57 -24.22
C ILE A 108 -14.09 -4.10 -25.66
N LEU A 109 -14.02 -2.79 -25.88
CA LEU A 109 -14.02 -2.20 -27.21
C LEU A 109 -12.63 -1.68 -27.56
N ALA A 110 -12.17 -1.95 -28.77
CA ALA A 110 -10.88 -1.51 -29.28
C ALA A 110 -11.01 -0.88 -30.66
N GLY A 111 -10.46 0.31 -30.86
CA GLY A 111 -10.53 1.02 -32.11
C GLY A 111 -9.35 1.98 -32.30
N ARG A 112 -9.28 2.59 -33.49
CA ARG A 112 -8.18 3.45 -33.92
C ARG A 112 -8.00 4.70 -33.04
N ASP A 113 -9.12 5.26 -32.59
CA ASP A 113 -9.14 6.49 -31.80
C ASP A 113 -10.32 6.51 -30.83
N GLU A 114 -10.26 7.43 -29.87
CA GLU A 114 -11.26 7.56 -28.81
C GLU A 114 -12.66 7.86 -29.36
N ALA A 115 -12.77 8.68 -30.41
CA ALA A 115 -14.04 9.09 -30.99
C ALA A 115 -14.80 7.89 -31.62
N CYS A 116 -14.10 7.01 -32.33
CA CYS A 116 -14.71 5.82 -32.92
C CYS A 116 -15.16 4.84 -31.83
N VAL A 117 -14.36 4.63 -30.76
CA VAL A 117 -14.71 3.73 -29.66
C VAL A 117 -15.91 4.28 -28.87
N ASP A 118 -15.94 5.59 -28.57
CA ASP A 118 -17.07 6.21 -27.86
C ASP A 118 -18.39 6.13 -28.66
N LYS A 119 -18.30 6.29 -29.98
CA LYS A 119 -19.43 6.12 -30.88
C LYS A 119 -19.91 4.67 -30.89
N ALA A 120 -18.99 3.71 -30.98
CA ALA A 120 -19.29 2.29 -30.98
C ALA A 120 -19.93 1.84 -29.67
N MET A 121 -19.39 2.32 -28.54
CA MET A 121 -19.89 1.98 -27.20
C MET A 121 -21.38 2.34 -27.03
N LYS A 122 -21.83 3.45 -27.60
CA LYS A 122 -23.26 3.86 -27.57
C LYS A 122 -24.16 2.99 -28.44
N LEU A 123 -23.59 2.18 -29.33
CA LEU A 123 -24.35 1.31 -30.25
C LEU A 123 -24.42 -0.14 -29.77
N VAL A 124 -23.64 -0.53 -28.78
CA VAL A 124 -23.74 -1.83 -28.13
C VAL A 124 -25.08 -1.90 -27.37
N LYS A 125 -25.86 -2.94 -27.60
CA LYS A 125 -27.08 -3.19 -26.86
C LYS A 125 -26.90 -4.39 -25.96
N VAL A 126 -27.29 -4.27 -24.71
CA VAL A 126 -27.17 -5.32 -23.71
C VAL A 126 -28.53 -5.57 -23.07
N GLU A 127 -28.94 -6.81 -23.04
CA GLU A 127 -30.11 -7.26 -22.29
C GLU A 127 -29.67 -8.00 -21.04
N TYR A 128 -30.24 -7.61 -19.90
CA TYR A 128 -29.89 -8.16 -18.60
C TYR A 128 -31.08 -8.87 -17.96
N ASP A 129 -30.80 -9.99 -17.34
CA ASP A 129 -31.65 -10.56 -16.30
C ASP A 129 -31.13 -10.05 -14.95
N VAL A 130 -31.81 -9.02 -14.42
CA VAL A 130 -31.39 -8.37 -13.17
C VAL A 130 -31.76 -9.24 -11.98
N LEU A 131 -30.82 -9.45 -11.09
CA LEU A 131 -30.95 -10.29 -9.91
C LEU A 131 -31.01 -9.44 -8.65
N GLU A 132 -31.46 -10.04 -7.55
CA GLU A 132 -31.36 -9.45 -6.22
C GLU A 132 -29.88 -9.28 -5.85
N SER A 133 -29.56 -8.18 -5.16
CA SER A 133 -28.19 -7.82 -4.80
C SER A 133 -28.01 -7.68 -3.30
N VAL A 134 -26.83 -8.07 -2.80
CA VAL A 134 -26.40 -7.92 -1.41
C VAL A 134 -25.58 -6.63 -1.33
N LEU A 135 -26.15 -5.55 -0.76
CA LEU A 135 -25.52 -4.24 -0.68
C LEU A 135 -25.12 -3.85 0.76
N ASP A 136 -25.68 -4.47 1.79
CA ASP A 136 -25.25 -4.28 3.17
C ASP A 136 -24.36 -5.44 3.61
N PHE A 137 -23.08 -5.15 3.86
CA PHE A 137 -22.11 -6.17 4.25
C PHE A 137 -22.40 -6.80 5.61
N ARG A 138 -23.16 -6.12 6.48
CA ARG A 138 -23.57 -6.65 7.79
C ARG A 138 -24.55 -7.81 7.67
N THR A 139 -25.22 -7.91 6.54
CA THR A 139 -26.21 -8.97 6.24
C THR A 139 -25.74 -9.93 5.14
N ALA A 140 -24.47 -9.83 4.74
CA ALA A 140 -23.94 -10.60 3.61
C ALA A 140 -23.56 -12.03 3.99
N LEU A 141 -23.02 -12.22 5.20
CA LEU A 141 -22.68 -13.56 5.70
C LEU A 141 -23.95 -14.42 5.81
N ASP A 142 -23.88 -15.62 5.25
CA ASP A 142 -25.00 -16.56 5.21
C ASP A 142 -26.28 -16.05 4.50
N ASN A 143 -26.15 -14.99 3.69
CA ASN A 143 -27.26 -14.49 2.89
C ASN A 143 -27.66 -15.50 1.81
N PRO A 144 -28.96 -15.74 1.58
CA PRO A 144 -29.42 -16.66 0.53
C PRO A 144 -29.06 -16.21 -0.90
N VAL A 145 -28.85 -14.91 -1.11
CA VAL A 145 -28.34 -14.37 -2.38
C VAL A 145 -26.83 -14.48 -2.40
N LEU A 146 -26.31 -15.30 -3.31
CA LEU A 146 -24.86 -15.53 -3.42
C LEU A 146 -24.24 -14.61 -4.48
N VAL A 147 -23.13 -13.96 -4.11
CA VAL A 147 -22.33 -13.17 -5.05
C VAL A 147 -21.54 -14.08 -6.00
N HIS A 148 -21.07 -15.23 -5.51
CA HIS A 148 -20.33 -16.24 -6.26
C HIS A 148 -21.02 -17.61 -6.17
N PRO A 149 -22.08 -17.86 -6.97
CA PRO A 149 -22.78 -19.15 -6.98
C PRO A 149 -22.09 -20.22 -7.83
N GLU A 150 -21.05 -19.87 -8.61
CA GLU A 150 -20.39 -20.76 -9.57
C GLU A 150 -19.52 -21.84 -8.91
N ASP A 151 -19.44 -23.01 -9.56
CA ASP A 151 -18.67 -24.17 -9.07
C ASP A 151 -17.17 -24.07 -9.40
N ASN A 152 -16.76 -23.19 -10.31
CA ASN A 152 -15.36 -22.96 -10.67
C ASN A 152 -14.70 -21.80 -9.86
N TRP A 153 -15.32 -21.39 -8.76
CA TRP A 153 -14.70 -20.56 -7.74
C TRP A 153 -13.74 -21.41 -6.89
N GLU A 154 -12.57 -20.85 -6.54
CA GLU A 154 -11.52 -21.62 -5.85
C GLU A 154 -10.72 -20.71 -4.89
N ALA A 155 -10.48 -21.17 -3.66
CA ALA A 155 -9.49 -20.61 -2.76
C ALA A 155 -8.20 -21.44 -2.84
N GLN A 156 -7.07 -20.80 -3.19
CA GLN A 156 -5.77 -21.47 -3.30
C GLN A 156 -5.08 -21.71 -1.96
N CYS A 157 -5.46 -20.96 -0.94
CA CYS A 157 -4.91 -21.02 0.42
C CYS A 157 -6.02 -21.28 1.44
N PRO A 158 -5.71 -21.86 2.61
CA PRO A 158 -6.66 -22.11 3.68
C PRO A 158 -6.98 -20.80 4.45
N VAL A 159 -7.70 -19.88 3.81
CA VAL A 159 -8.10 -18.59 4.39
C VAL A 159 -9.49 -18.62 5.05
N GLY A 160 -10.06 -19.80 5.29
CA GLY A 160 -11.40 -19.93 5.86
C GLY A 160 -12.54 -19.50 4.93
N ALA A 161 -12.30 -19.47 3.63
CA ALA A 161 -13.25 -18.99 2.63
C ALA A 161 -14.34 -20.02 2.31
N ASP A 162 -15.58 -19.53 2.09
CA ASP A 162 -16.74 -20.33 1.65
C ASP A 162 -17.69 -19.46 0.81
N ASN A 163 -17.65 -19.61 -0.52
CA ASN A 163 -18.50 -18.81 -1.41
C ASN A 163 -20.00 -19.06 -1.22
N ARG A 164 -20.40 -20.23 -0.69
CA ARG A 164 -21.80 -20.56 -0.39
C ARG A 164 -22.35 -19.81 0.85
N ARG A 165 -21.47 -19.17 1.59
CA ARG A 165 -21.79 -18.31 2.73
C ARG A 165 -21.54 -16.82 2.45
N ASN A 166 -21.17 -16.43 1.23
CA ASN A 166 -20.59 -15.14 0.90
C ASN A 166 -19.34 -14.78 1.74
N LEU A 167 -18.61 -15.79 2.21
CA LEU A 167 -17.43 -15.63 3.05
C LEU A 167 -16.16 -15.72 2.20
N CYS A 168 -15.42 -14.63 2.12
CA CYS A 168 -14.16 -14.54 1.39
C CYS A 168 -12.96 -15.01 2.24
N ALA A 169 -13.00 -14.73 3.53
CA ALA A 169 -12.00 -15.21 4.49
C ALA A 169 -12.52 -15.16 5.93
N HIS A 170 -11.97 -16.04 6.76
CA HIS A 170 -12.19 -16.08 8.20
C HIS A 170 -10.91 -16.53 8.90
N GLU A 171 -10.58 -15.89 10.01
CA GLU A 171 -9.46 -16.30 10.87
C GLU A 171 -9.78 -15.98 12.31
N GLU A 172 -9.29 -16.83 13.21
CA GLU A 172 -9.27 -16.60 14.66
C GLU A 172 -7.85 -16.81 15.19
N ASP A 173 -7.35 -15.83 15.94
CA ASP A 173 -6.07 -15.85 16.63
C ASP A 173 -6.24 -15.37 18.06
N GLY A 174 -5.45 -15.90 18.99
CA GLY A 174 -5.57 -15.50 20.39
C GLY A 174 -4.61 -16.22 21.32
N GLN A 175 -4.52 -15.65 22.52
CA GLN A 175 -3.74 -16.22 23.62
C GLN A 175 -4.44 -15.98 24.94
N GLY A 176 -4.47 -16.98 25.81
CA GLY A 176 -5.08 -16.92 27.15
C GLY A 176 -6.60 -16.99 27.15
N ASP A 177 -7.22 -16.91 28.33
CA ASP A 177 -8.69 -16.87 28.49
C ASP A 177 -9.14 -15.40 28.57
N ILE A 178 -9.45 -14.81 27.41
CA ILE A 178 -9.84 -13.40 27.32
C ILE A 178 -11.11 -13.10 28.12
N ASP A 179 -12.09 -14.02 28.17
CA ASP A 179 -13.34 -13.78 28.87
C ASP A 179 -13.15 -13.83 30.40
N ALA A 180 -12.25 -14.68 30.91
CA ALA A 180 -11.86 -14.66 32.30
C ALA A 180 -11.12 -13.37 32.67
N VAL A 181 -10.14 -12.95 31.86
CA VAL A 181 -9.39 -11.71 32.11
C VAL A 181 -10.30 -10.48 32.07
N LEU A 182 -11.22 -10.37 31.12
CA LEU A 182 -12.15 -9.24 31.05
C LEU A 182 -13.12 -9.18 32.21
N ARG A 183 -13.54 -10.33 32.77
CA ARG A 183 -14.38 -10.36 33.97
C ARG A 183 -13.65 -9.89 35.24
N ASP A 184 -12.32 -10.07 35.29
CA ASP A 184 -11.46 -9.68 36.43
C ASP A 184 -10.90 -8.25 36.30
N CYS A 185 -11.15 -7.55 35.21
CA CYS A 185 -10.73 -6.18 35.02
C CYS A 185 -11.58 -5.18 35.82
N ASP A 186 -10.93 -4.13 36.38
CA ASP A 186 -11.61 -3.04 37.07
C ASP A 186 -12.53 -2.23 36.14
N ILE A 187 -12.16 -2.14 34.87
CA ILE A 187 -12.93 -1.42 33.84
C ILE A 187 -12.82 -2.14 32.48
N VAL A 188 -13.94 -2.18 31.77
CA VAL A 188 -14.02 -2.70 30.40
C VAL A 188 -14.66 -1.66 29.50
N ILE A 189 -14.01 -1.40 28.37
CA ILE A 189 -14.55 -0.63 27.23
C ILE A 189 -15.09 -1.66 26.25
N ASP A 190 -16.37 -1.58 25.93
CA ASP A 190 -17.06 -2.45 24.97
C ASP A 190 -17.75 -1.57 23.93
N ARG A 191 -17.21 -1.50 22.70
CA ARG A 191 -17.62 -0.56 21.68
C ARG A 191 -17.50 -1.11 20.28
N VAL A 192 -18.38 -0.63 19.39
CA VAL A 192 -18.31 -0.86 17.95
C VAL A 192 -17.85 0.42 17.25
N TYR A 193 -16.91 0.27 16.34
CA TYR A 193 -16.35 1.33 15.50
C TYR A 193 -16.60 1.00 14.03
N HIS A 194 -16.79 2.03 13.21
CA HIS A 194 -17.06 1.87 11.79
C HIS A 194 -16.22 2.83 10.96
N THR A 195 -15.60 2.32 9.90
CA THR A 195 -14.87 3.11 8.91
C THR A 195 -15.44 2.87 7.52
N LYS A 196 -15.73 3.93 6.79
CA LYS A 196 -16.18 3.85 5.40
C LYS A 196 -15.05 3.46 4.45
N ALA A 197 -15.43 2.97 3.28
CA ALA A 197 -14.51 2.83 2.16
C ALA A 197 -14.04 4.20 1.69
N CYS A 198 -12.77 4.28 1.21
CA CYS A 198 -12.22 5.50 0.61
C CYS A 198 -11.22 5.18 -0.50
N GLN A 199 -11.08 6.10 -1.48
CA GLN A 199 -10.25 5.96 -2.66
C GLN A 199 -8.82 6.44 -2.41
N GLN A 200 -7.83 5.75 -2.98
CA GLN A 200 -6.42 6.15 -2.93
C GLN A 200 -6.12 7.40 -3.76
N THR A 201 -6.91 7.66 -4.78
CA THR A 201 -6.83 8.82 -5.68
C THR A 201 -5.41 9.19 -6.15
N PRO A 202 -4.58 8.24 -6.65
CA PRO A 202 -3.31 8.63 -7.24
C PRO A 202 -3.53 9.65 -8.36
N MET A 203 -2.63 10.64 -8.50
CA MET A 203 -2.79 11.68 -9.52
C MET A 203 -2.79 11.07 -10.92
N GLU A 204 -1.88 10.16 -11.21
CA GLU A 204 -1.93 9.32 -12.39
C GLU A 204 -2.98 8.23 -12.22
N THR A 205 -3.99 8.21 -13.08
CA THR A 205 -5.02 7.17 -13.15
C THR A 205 -4.45 5.81 -13.58
N PHE A 206 -5.25 4.74 -13.53
CA PHE A 206 -4.81 3.44 -14.04
C PHE A 206 -4.58 3.51 -15.55
N ARG A 207 -3.40 3.07 -16.00
CA ARG A 207 -3.05 3.05 -17.43
C ARG A 207 -2.04 1.97 -17.76
N THR A 208 -2.23 1.38 -18.94
CA THR A 208 -1.38 0.30 -19.43
C THR A 208 -1.43 0.29 -20.95
N PHE A 209 -0.28 0.12 -21.61
CA PHE A 209 -0.26 -0.27 -23.01
C PHE A 209 0.45 -1.60 -23.21
N CYS A 210 0.13 -2.27 -24.30
CA CYS A 210 0.66 -3.58 -24.64
C CYS A 210 1.10 -3.63 -26.09
N THR A 211 2.18 -4.37 -26.36
CA THR A 211 2.71 -4.63 -27.71
C THR A 211 3.07 -6.11 -27.85
N ILE A 212 3.26 -6.60 -29.07
CA ILE A 212 3.92 -7.88 -29.33
C ILE A 212 5.36 -7.61 -29.74
N ASP A 213 6.32 -8.26 -29.09
CA ASP A 213 7.73 -8.15 -29.43
C ASP A 213 8.13 -9.05 -30.63
N THR A 214 9.39 -8.96 -31.05
CA THR A 214 9.93 -9.74 -32.19
C THR A 214 9.99 -11.25 -31.95
N TYR A 215 9.78 -11.70 -30.71
CA TYR A 215 9.73 -13.11 -30.31
C TYR A 215 8.31 -13.63 -30.09
N ASP A 216 7.28 -12.90 -30.56
CA ASP A 216 5.86 -13.19 -30.36
C ASP A 216 5.51 -13.28 -28.85
N ARG A 217 6.10 -12.40 -28.06
CA ARG A 217 5.78 -12.27 -26.65
C ARG A 217 4.99 -10.99 -26.42
N LEU A 218 4.07 -11.05 -25.46
CA LEU A 218 3.31 -9.89 -25.00
C LEU A 218 4.19 -9.03 -24.10
N HIS A 219 4.49 -7.80 -24.50
CA HIS A 219 5.15 -6.80 -23.67
C HIS A 219 4.11 -5.83 -23.10
N ILE A 220 4.01 -5.80 -21.79
CA ILE A 220 3.08 -4.98 -21.02
C ILE A 220 3.87 -3.86 -20.36
N VAL A 221 3.52 -2.61 -20.66
CA VAL A 221 4.04 -1.42 -19.97
C VAL A 221 2.92 -0.84 -19.14
N SER A 222 3.04 -0.97 -17.82
CA SER A 222 1.95 -0.66 -16.90
C SER A 222 2.40 0.24 -15.75
N SER A 223 1.56 1.19 -15.39
CA SER A 223 1.69 1.94 -14.14
C SER A 223 1.32 1.02 -12.97
N THR A 224 2.28 0.23 -12.51
CA THR A 224 2.10 -0.83 -11.50
C THR A 224 3.19 -0.80 -10.42
N GLN A 225 2.86 -1.30 -9.24
CA GLN A 225 3.79 -1.52 -8.13
C GLN A 225 4.43 -2.92 -8.15
N ILE A 226 3.94 -3.84 -9.02
CA ILE A 226 4.10 -5.29 -8.89
C ILE A 226 4.34 -5.98 -10.23
N VAL A 227 5.44 -5.64 -10.95
CA VAL A 227 5.67 -6.14 -12.31
C VAL A 227 5.66 -7.66 -12.44
N PHE A 228 6.27 -8.38 -11.48
CA PHE A 228 6.32 -9.85 -11.49
C PHE A 228 4.95 -10.49 -11.21
N HIS A 229 4.16 -9.89 -10.31
CA HIS A 229 2.79 -10.34 -10.06
C HIS A 229 1.87 -9.98 -11.22
N THR A 230 2.01 -8.80 -11.83
CA THR A 230 1.26 -8.43 -13.04
C THR A 230 1.49 -9.44 -14.16
N ARG A 231 2.74 -9.90 -14.36
CA ARG A 231 3.06 -10.98 -15.32
C ARG A 231 2.29 -12.27 -15.00
N ARG A 232 2.26 -12.68 -13.72
CA ARG A 232 1.54 -13.87 -13.27
C ARG A 232 0.04 -13.73 -13.44
N ILE A 233 -0.53 -12.60 -13.05
CA ILE A 233 -1.97 -12.31 -13.15
C ILE A 233 -2.43 -12.37 -14.60
N VAL A 234 -1.71 -11.69 -15.51
CA VAL A 234 -2.07 -11.70 -16.95
C VAL A 234 -1.88 -13.09 -17.55
N ALA A 235 -0.84 -13.83 -17.18
CA ALA A 235 -0.64 -15.20 -17.63
C ALA A 235 -1.83 -16.10 -17.23
N ASN A 236 -2.29 -15.98 -15.98
CA ASN A 236 -3.44 -16.72 -15.47
C ASN A 236 -4.76 -16.28 -16.16
N ALA A 237 -4.97 -14.97 -16.31
CA ALA A 237 -6.17 -14.42 -16.95
C ALA A 237 -6.33 -14.84 -18.43
N LEU A 238 -5.21 -14.89 -19.17
CA LEU A 238 -5.18 -15.24 -20.59
C LEU A 238 -4.92 -16.73 -20.86
N HIS A 239 -4.63 -17.52 -19.82
CA HIS A 239 -4.23 -18.94 -19.93
C HIS A 239 -3.01 -19.15 -20.85
N ILE A 240 -2.01 -18.28 -20.77
CA ILE A 240 -0.77 -18.37 -21.56
C ILE A 240 0.45 -18.53 -20.63
N PRO A 241 1.56 -19.13 -21.11
CA PRO A 241 2.77 -19.28 -20.31
C PRO A 241 3.37 -17.93 -19.89
N ARG A 242 3.87 -17.83 -18.67
CA ARG A 242 4.57 -16.61 -18.18
C ARG A 242 5.77 -16.22 -19.04
N SER A 243 6.43 -17.18 -19.69
CA SER A 243 7.54 -16.97 -20.62
C SER A 243 7.13 -16.19 -21.89
N LYS A 244 5.84 -16.13 -22.20
CA LYS A 244 5.28 -15.34 -23.29
C LYS A 244 4.96 -13.89 -22.89
N ILE A 245 5.28 -13.50 -21.66
CA ILE A 245 4.95 -12.17 -21.13
C ILE A 245 6.18 -11.50 -20.53
N ARG A 246 6.46 -10.29 -20.97
CA ARG A 246 7.35 -9.33 -20.32
C ARG A 246 6.52 -8.19 -19.74
N VAL A 247 6.83 -7.77 -18.52
CA VAL A 247 6.22 -6.59 -17.89
C VAL A 247 7.31 -5.63 -17.48
N SER A 248 7.15 -4.37 -17.86
CA SER A 248 7.99 -3.29 -17.38
C SER A 248 7.15 -2.13 -16.88
N LYS A 249 7.68 -1.39 -15.93
CA LYS A 249 7.03 -0.17 -15.44
C LYS A 249 7.73 1.07 -15.98
N PRO A 250 6.98 2.09 -16.42
CA PRO A 250 7.50 3.45 -16.63
C PRO A 250 7.60 4.18 -15.27
N ARG A 251 7.76 5.48 -15.24
CA ARG A 251 7.53 6.26 -14.02
C ARG A 251 6.06 6.14 -13.60
N VAL A 252 5.82 5.99 -12.29
CA VAL A 252 4.47 5.81 -11.71
C VAL A 252 4.08 7.05 -10.93
N GLY A 253 2.96 7.66 -11.30
CA GLY A 253 2.43 8.91 -10.73
C GLY A 253 1.55 8.71 -9.50
N GLY A 254 2.08 7.99 -8.49
CA GLY A 254 1.38 7.62 -7.26
C GLY A 254 0.72 6.25 -7.35
N GLY A 255 0.69 5.54 -6.22
CA GLY A 255 0.07 4.22 -6.12
C GLY A 255 -0.77 4.08 -4.86
N PHE A 256 -0.16 4.29 -3.70
CA PHE A 256 -0.77 4.19 -2.37
C PHE A 256 -1.45 2.83 -2.10
N GLY A 257 -1.06 1.77 -2.83
CA GLY A 257 -1.69 0.46 -2.82
C GLY A 257 -2.65 0.22 -4.00
N ALA A 258 -3.27 1.23 -4.60
CA ALA A 258 -4.20 1.05 -5.72
C ALA A 258 -3.61 0.25 -6.90
N LYS A 259 -2.31 0.44 -7.18
CA LYS A 259 -1.59 -0.20 -8.29
C LYS A 259 -0.90 -1.52 -7.89
N GLN A 260 -1.24 -2.05 -6.72
CA GLN A 260 -0.95 -3.42 -6.28
C GLN A 260 -2.03 -4.41 -6.77
N THR A 261 -3.13 -3.90 -7.31
CA THR A 261 -4.16 -4.67 -8.04
C THR A 261 -4.00 -4.41 -9.54
N ALA A 262 -4.04 -5.45 -10.37
CA ALA A 262 -3.84 -5.33 -11.82
C ALA A 262 -5.11 -4.83 -12.54
N VAL A 263 -5.70 -3.74 -12.06
CA VAL A 263 -7.01 -3.20 -12.50
C VAL A 263 -7.06 -2.89 -14.00
N SER A 264 -5.98 -2.37 -14.60
CA SER A 264 -5.97 -1.99 -16.02
C SER A 264 -5.18 -2.93 -16.92
N ALA A 265 -4.28 -3.75 -16.39
CA ALA A 265 -3.29 -4.48 -17.18
C ALA A 265 -3.88 -5.61 -18.04
N VAL A 266 -4.92 -6.29 -17.54
CA VAL A 266 -5.49 -7.49 -18.20
C VAL A 266 -6.19 -7.13 -19.51
N TYR A 267 -6.88 -6.00 -19.59
CA TYR A 267 -7.73 -5.64 -20.74
C TYR A 267 -6.94 -5.33 -22.03
N PRO A 268 -5.96 -4.42 -22.04
CA PRO A 268 -5.15 -4.20 -23.24
C PRO A 268 -4.27 -5.41 -23.54
N ALA A 269 -3.85 -6.18 -22.53
CA ALA A 269 -3.15 -7.44 -22.74
C ALA A 269 -4.00 -8.45 -23.53
N PHE A 270 -5.28 -8.60 -23.16
CA PHE A 270 -6.24 -9.44 -23.88
C PHE A 270 -6.44 -8.93 -25.33
N VAL A 271 -6.68 -7.62 -25.51
CA VAL A 271 -6.86 -7.03 -26.86
C VAL A 271 -5.62 -7.26 -27.72
N THR A 272 -4.43 -6.93 -27.23
CA THR A 272 -3.18 -7.12 -27.99
C THR A 272 -2.90 -8.58 -28.29
N TRP A 273 -3.18 -9.50 -27.36
CA TRP A 273 -3.01 -10.94 -27.59
C TRP A 273 -3.93 -11.47 -28.69
N MET A 274 -5.19 -11.03 -28.70
CA MET A 274 -6.21 -11.46 -29.68
C MET A 274 -6.02 -10.81 -31.06
N THR A 275 -5.70 -9.51 -31.11
CA THR A 275 -5.60 -8.75 -32.37
C THR A 275 -4.19 -8.74 -32.95
N LYS A 276 -3.17 -9.04 -32.16
CA LYS A 276 -1.74 -8.87 -32.49
C LYS A 276 -1.36 -7.43 -32.81
N LYS A 277 -2.19 -6.45 -32.41
CA LYS A 277 -1.93 -5.01 -32.57
C LYS A 277 -1.62 -4.37 -31.25
N PRO A 278 -0.78 -3.31 -31.20
CA PRO A 278 -0.58 -2.53 -30.00
C PRO A 278 -1.92 -1.98 -29.49
N SER A 279 -2.10 -1.98 -28.18
CA SER A 279 -3.32 -1.41 -27.58
C SER A 279 -3.03 -0.72 -26.25
N MET A 280 -3.84 0.27 -25.90
CA MET A 280 -3.68 1.07 -24.70
C MET A 280 -5.03 1.33 -24.04
N ILE A 281 -5.04 1.25 -22.72
CA ILE A 281 -6.14 1.71 -21.88
C ILE A 281 -5.69 2.82 -20.94
N VAL A 282 -6.49 3.86 -20.83
CA VAL A 282 -6.32 4.96 -19.86
C VAL A 282 -7.66 5.16 -19.16
N PHE A 283 -7.71 4.86 -17.86
CA PHE A 283 -8.93 5.11 -17.09
C PHE A 283 -9.09 6.61 -16.85
N SER A 284 -10.28 7.11 -17.08
CA SER A 284 -10.69 8.41 -16.57
C SER A 284 -10.74 8.42 -15.04
N ARG A 285 -10.74 9.59 -14.41
CA ARG A 285 -10.91 9.69 -12.96
C ARG A 285 -12.21 9.04 -12.50
N ARG A 286 -13.29 9.21 -13.27
CA ARG A 286 -14.57 8.57 -12.97
C ARG A 286 -14.46 7.04 -12.99
N GLU A 287 -13.79 6.45 -13.97
CA GLU A 287 -13.59 5.00 -14.02
C GLU A 287 -12.78 4.50 -12.82
N CYS A 288 -11.76 5.26 -12.38
CA CYS A 288 -11.04 4.93 -11.16
C CYS A 288 -11.94 4.94 -9.93
N MET A 289 -12.92 5.87 -9.87
CA MET A 289 -13.83 5.99 -8.72
C MET A 289 -14.91 4.91 -8.68
N ILE A 290 -15.35 4.39 -9.83
CA ILE A 290 -16.45 3.42 -9.90
C ILE A 290 -15.99 1.96 -10.11
N ALA A 291 -14.73 1.75 -10.47
CA ALA A 291 -14.19 0.42 -10.78
C ALA A 291 -12.68 0.32 -10.44
N GLY A 292 -12.25 1.06 -9.45
CA GLY A 292 -10.92 0.91 -8.83
C GLY A 292 -10.92 -0.20 -7.77
N SER A 293 -10.04 -0.05 -6.77
CA SER A 293 -9.92 -0.96 -5.63
C SER A 293 -9.74 -0.15 -4.33
N PRO A 294 -10.82 0.48 -3.81
CA PRO A 294 -10.78 1.34 -2.63
C PRO A 294 -10.37 0.59 -1.36
N ARG A 295 -10.14 1.33 -0.28
CA ARG A 295 -10.00 0.78 1.08
C ARG A 295 -11.26 0.03 1.48
N HIS A 296 -11.10 -1.07 2.18
CA HIS A 296 -12.20 -1.86 2.78
C HIS A 296 -13.03 -1.03 3.76
N GLU A 297 -14.34 -1.09 3.66
CA GLU A 297 -15.26 -0.69 4.72
C GLU A 297 -15.23 -1.75 5.82
N MET A 298 -15.10 -1.33 7.10
CA MET A 298 -14.97 -2.24 8.23
C MET A 298 -15.82 -1.81 9.42
N GLU A 299 -16.41 -2.79 10.09
CA GLU A 299 -16.99 -2.66 11.42
C GLU A 299 -16.17 -3.46 12.42
N MET A 300 -15.77 -2.82 13.51
CA MET A 300 -14.84 -3.40 14.49
C MET A 300 -15.45 -3.34 15.89
N HIS A 301 -15.64 -4.49 16.51
CA HIS A 301 -16.08 -4.59 17.89
C HIS A 301 -14.88 -4.81 18.80
N VAL A 302 -14.62 -3.85 19.68
CA VAL A 302 -13.51 -3.86 20.63
C VAL A 302 -14.05 -4.04 22.03
N ARG A 303 -13.56 -5.07 22.74
CA ARG A 303 -13.68 -5.24 24.20
C ARG A 303 -12.28 -5.10 24.79
N LEU A 304 -12.03 -4.04 25.56
CA LEU A 304 -10.71 -3.74 26.13
C LEU A 304 -10.82 -3.58 27.61
N GLY A 305 -10.12 -4.44 28.37
CA GLY A 305 -10.13 -4.47 29.81
C GLY A 305 -8.81 -4.00 30.43
N ALA A 306 -8.90 -3.25 31.53
CA ALA A 306 -7.74 -2.75 32.27
C ALA A 306 -7.95 -2.79 33.76
N ASP A 307 -6.84 -2.70 34.51
CA ASP A 307 -6.85 -2.45 35.96
C ASP A 307 -7.05 -0.94 36.27
N LYS A 308 -7.24 -0.61 37.53
CA LYS A 308 -7.41 0.76 38.03
C LYS A 308 -6.18 1.67 37.76
N ASN A 309 -5.00 1.09 37.52
CA ASN A 309 -3.77 1.83 37.20
C ASN A 309 -3.63 2.06 35.70
N GLY A 310 -4.58 1.59 34.87
CA GLY A 310 -4.56 1.73 33.41
C GLY A 310 -3.64 0.74 32.71
N ILE A 311 -3.28 -0.37 33.36
CA ILE A 311 -2.60 -1.47 32.66
C ILE A 311 -3.66 -2.26 31.90
N VAL A 312 -3.54 -2.29 30.57
CA VAL A 312 -4.41 -3.08 29.68
C VAL A 312 -4.08 -4.56 29.87
N ARG A 313 -5.07 -5.32 30.34
CA ARG A 313 -4.93 -6.74 30.68
C ARG A 313 -5.49 -7.65 29.59
N GLY A 314 -6.49 -7.19 28.84
CA GLY A 314 -7.11 -8.00 27.80
C GLY A 314 -7.66 -7.17 26.66
N ILE A 315 -7.51 -7.67 25.41
CA ILE A 315 -8.07 -7.07 24.20
C ILE A 315 -8.76 -8.17 23.38
N ASP A 316 -10.05 -7.96 23.11
CA ASP A 316 -10.86 -8.79 22.25
C ASP A 316 -11.36 -7.93 21.08
N LEU A 317 -10.96 -8.28 19.86
CA LEU A 317 -11.28 -7.55 18.65
C LEU A 317 -11.95 -8.47 17.64
N TYR A 318 -13.16 -8.13 17.23
CA TYR A 318 -13.82 -8.72 16.07
C TYR A 318 -13.90 -7.69 14.94
N THR A 319 -13.52 -8.10 13.73
CA THR A 319 -13.58 -7.24 12.54
C THR A 319 -14.42 -7.88 11.44
N LEU A 320 -15.51 -7.23 11.05
CA LEU A 320 -16.30 -7.57 9.86
C LEU A 320 -15.92 -6.61 8.73
N SER A 321 -15.57 -7.15 7.56
CA SER A 321 -15.07 -6.35 6.42
C SER A 321 -15.79 -6.65 5.13
N ASN A 322 -16.07 -5.60 4.37
CA ASN A 322 -16.65 -5.65 3.04
C ASN A 322 -15.54 -5.72 1.97
N THR A 323 -15.41 -6.85 1.27
CA THR A 323 -14.48 -6.96 0.12
C THR A 323 -15.11 -6.55 -1.21
N GLY A 324 -16.43 -6.32 -1.24
CA GLY A 324 -17.15 -6.08 -2.50
C GLY A 324 -17.33 -7.35 -3.33
N ALA A 325 -17.41 -7.20 -4.65
CA ALA A 325 -17.77 -8.27 -5.57
C ALA A 325 -16.67 -9.32 -5.79
N TYR A 326 -15.43 -9.01 -5.44
CA TYR A 326 -14.30 -9.93 -5.64
C TYR A 326 -13.36 -9.86 -4.44
N GLY A 327 -12.70 -10.98 -4.12
CA GLY A 327 -11.90 -11.15 -2.90
C GLY A 327 -10.65 -10.28 -2.85
N GLU A 328 -9.98 -10.11 -3.98
CA GLU A 328 -8.79 -9.26 -4.13
C GLU A 328 -7.82 -9.37 -2.94
N HIS A 329 -7.60 -8.28 -2.21
CA HIS A 329 -6.74 -8.22 -1.04
C HIS A 329 -7.46 -8.49 0.30
N GLY A 330 -8.75 -8.85 0.28
CA GLY A 330 -9.58 -9.02 1.48
C GLY A 330 -8.94 -9.89 2.57
N PRO A 331 -8.55 -11.15 2.26
CA PRO A 331 -8.02 -12.06 3.27
C PRO A 331 -6.81 -11.50 4.05
N THR A 332 -5.91 -10.81 3.36
CA THR A 332 -4.67 -10.29 3.96
C THR A 332 -4.83 -8.90 4.56
N THR A 333 -5.71 -8.06 3.99
CA THR A 333 -5.95 -6.71 4.50
C THR A 333 -6.54 -6.74 5.89
N VAL A 334 -7.57 -7.55 6.10
CA VAL A 334 -8.38 -7.51 7.33
C VAL A 334 -7.61 -8.05 8.52
N GLY A 335 -6.77 -9.08 8.34
CA GLY A 335 -5.90 -9.60 9.39
C GLY A 335 -5.02 -8.53 10.04
N LEU A 336 -4.56 -7.51 9.27
CA LEU A 336 -3.74 -6.45 9.85
C LEU A 336 -4.51 -5.52 10.79
N SER A 337 -5.85 -5.55 10.80
CA SER A 337 -6.63 -4.75 11.77
C SER A 337 -6.36 -5.16 13.22
N GLY A 338 -6.16 -6.45 13.49
CA GLY A 338 -5.76 -6.97 14.79
C GLY A 338 -4.25 -7.06 14.97
N HIS A 339 -3.55 -7.69 14.02
CA HIS A 339 -2.10 -7.95 14.14
C HIS A 339 -1.22 -6.69 14.19
N LYS A 340 -1.77 -5.48 13.97
CA LYS A 340 -1.04 -4.21 14.07
C LYS A 340 -1.60 -3.24 15.12
N SER A 341 -2.75 -3.56 15.73
CA SER A 341 -3.34 -2.72 16.79
C SER A 341 -3.15 -3.32 18.19
N ILE A 342 -3.39 -4.62 18.35
CA ILE A 342 -3.28 -5.32 19.62
C ILE A 342 -1.84 -5.33 20.17
N PRO A 343 -0.78 -5.58 19.36
CA PRO A 343 0.59 -5.71 19.86
C PRO A 343 1.17 -4.44 20.50
N LEU A 344 0.60 -3.27 20.24
CA LEU A 344 1.00 -2.03 20.90
C LEU A 344 0.79 -2.03 22.41
N TYR A 345 -0.05 -2.92 22.91
CA TYR A 345 -0.37 -3.09 24.32
C TYR A 345 0.24 -4.39 24.85
N ALA A 346 1.57 -4.44 24.92
CA ALA A 346 2.37 -5.62 25.19
C ALA A 346 2.19 -6.19 26.62
N LYS A 347 1.50 -5.48 27.52
CA LYS A 347 1.22 -5.95 28.89
C LYS A 347 -0.07 -6.77 28.97
N ALA A 348 -0.81 -6.94 27.87
CA ALA A 348 -2.03 -7.73 27.83
C ALA A 348 -1.74 -9.21 28.19
N GLU A 349 -2.49 -9.74 29.19
CA GLU A 349 -2.39 -11.12 29.66
C GLU A 349 -3.08 -12.09 28.69
N ALA A 350 -4.12 -11.60 28.00
CA ALA A 350 -4.86 -12.35 27.00
C ALA A 350 -5.32 -11.45 25.86
N TYR A 351 -5.41 -12.04 24.67
CA TYR A 351 -6.08 -11.40 23.54
C TYR A 351 -6.85 -12.42 22.71
N ARG A 352 -7.88 -11.94 22.00
CA ARG A 352 -8.57 -12.66 20.95
C ARG A 352 -8.77 -11.72 19.77
N PHE A 353 -8.47 -12.19 18.59
CA PHE A 353 -8.73 -11.49 17.34
C PHE A 353 -9.46 -12.43 16.39
N VAL A 354 -10.63 -12.00 15.93
CA VAL A 354 -11.44 -12.75 14.96
C VAL A 354 -11.83 -11.81 13.84
N TYR A 355 -11.79 -12.27 12.59
CA TYR A 355 -12.34 -11.49 11.49
C TYR A 355 -13.11 -12.34 10.48
N ASP A 356 -14.10 -11.69 9.86
CA ASP A 356 -14.83 -12.17 8.70
C ASP A 356 -14.70 -11.16 7.56
N VAL A 357 -14.40 -11.65 6.36
CA VAL A 357 -14.40 -10.88 5.12
C VAL A 357 -15.54 -11.37 4.24
N VAL A 358 -16.49 -10.49 3.91
CA VAL A 358 -17.69 -10.88 3.19
C VAL A 358 -17.78 -10.28 1.80
N TYR A 359 -18.33 -11.05 0.87
CA TYR A 359 -18.69 -10.59 -0.47
C TYR A 359 -19.97 -9.77 -0.44
N THR A 360 -20.00 -8.71 -1.27
CA THR A 360 -21.20 -7.92 -1.57
C THR A 360 -21.22 -7.53 -3.05
N ASN A 361 -22.33 -6.99 -3.52
CA ASN A 361 -22.44 -6.50 -4.89
C ASN A 361 -21.98 -5.02 -5.01
N HIS A 362 -20.93 -4.65 -4.28
CA HIS A 362 -20.23 -3.38 -4.40
C HIS A 362 -18.93 -3.54 -5.21
N MET A 363 -18.35 -2.41 -5.62
CA MET A 363 -17.00 -2.35 -6.19
C MET A 363 -16.01 -3.06 -5.25
N SER A 364 -15.12 -3.87 -5.83
CA SER A 364 -14.15 -4.64 -5.04
C SER A 364 -13.19 -3.76 -4.28
N SER A 365 -13.00 -4.06 -3.01
CA SER A 365 -12.00 -3.40 -2.17
C SER A 365 -10.61 -3.96 -2.43
N GLY A 366 -9.57 -3.19 -2.10
CA GLY A 366 -8.19 -3.58 -2.35
C GLY A 366 -7.21 -2.94 -1.39
N ALA A 367 -5.94 -2.94 -1.79
CA ALA A 367 -4.87 -2.38 -0.98
C ALA A 367 -4.92 -0.85 -0.92
N TYR A 368 -4.82 -0.31 0.26
CA TYR A 368 -4.58 1.10 0.50
C TYR A 368 -3.58 1.26 1.65
N ARG A 369 -2.65 2.22 1.56
CA ARG A 369 -1.61 2.55 2.54
C ARG A 369 -2.07 2.33 3.98
N GLY A 370 -1.30 1.59 4.78
CA GLY A 370 -1.68 1.14 6.12
C GLY A 370 -2.49 -0.15 6.14
N TYR A 371 -3.00 -0.59 4.99
CA TYR A 371 -3.78 -1.83 4.80
C TYR A 371 -4.95 -1.87 5.79
N GLY A 372 -5.21 -2.96 6.54
CA GLY A 372 -6.23 -3.00 7.58
C GLY A 372 -5.84 -2.35 8.93
N ALA A 373 -4.54 -2.12 9.14
CA ALA A 373 -4.03 -1.55 10.39
C ALA A 373 -4.62 -0.17 10.72
N THR A 374 -4.85 0.67 9.70
CA THR A 374 -5.42 2.01 9.88
C THR A 374 -6.78 1.97 10.58
N GLN A 375 -7.65 1.04 10.17
CA GLN A 375 -8.98 0.85 10.76
C GLN A 375 -8.91 0.26 12.15
N GLY A 376 -8.12 -0.83 12.33
CA GLY A 376 -7.94 -1.48 13.63
C GLY A 376 -7.35 -0.54 14.68
N LEU A 377 -6.35 0.26 14.28
CA LEU A 377 -5.75 1.27 15.16
C LEU A 377 -6.73 2.38 15.51
N PHE A 378 -7.59 2.82 14.58
CA PHE A 378 -8.67 3.74 14.93
C PHE A 378 -9.55 3.19 16.05
N ALA A 379 -9.96 1.93 15.95
CA ALA A 379 -10.85 1.31 16.91
C ALA A 379 -10.16 1.10 18.29
N VAL A 380 -8.99 0.46 18.32
CA VAL A 380 -8.28 0.14 19.57
C VAL A 380 -7.78 1.42 20.25
N GLU A 381 -7.17 2.35 19.53
CA GLU A 381 -6.65 3.61 20.06
C GLU A 381 -7.76 4.52 20.61
N SER A 382 -8.93 4.55 19.92
CA SER A 382 -10.10 5.27 20.43
C SER A 382 -10.69 4.65 21.69
N ALA A 383 -10.65 3.30 21.82
CA ALA A 383 -11.04 2.61 23.04
C ALA A 383 -10.08 2.92 24.20
N VAL A 384 -8.77 3.01 23.92
CA VAL A 384 -7.76 3.42 24.91
C VAL A 384 -7.93 4.87 25.35
N ASN A 385 -8.26 5.77 24.42
CA ASN A 385 -8.58 7.17 24.76
C ASN A 385 -9.86 7.26 25.62
N GLU A 386 -10.87 6.39 25.39
CA GLU A 386 -12.04 6.30 26.27
C GLU A 386 -11.67 5.73 27.63
N LEU A 387 -10.80 4.72 27.70
CA LEU A 387 -10.28 4.14 28.94
C LEU A 387 -9.53 5.19 29.76
N ALA A 388 -8.62 5.93 29.15
CA ALA A 388 -7.86 7.01 29.80
C ALA A 388 -8.78 8.06 30.44
N ALA A 389 -9.78 8.52 29.68
CA ALA A 389 -10.77 9.50 30.18
C ALA A 389 -11.60 8.96 31.36
N ARG A 390 -12.01 7.69 31.34
CA ARG A 390 -12.78 7.06 32.44
C ARG A 390 -11.96 6.87 33.70
N LEU A 391 -10.67 6.58 33.56
CA LEU A 391 -9.75 6.41 34.69
C LEU A 391 -9.19 7.74 35.20
N GLY A 392 -9.39 8.84 34.45
CA GLY A 392 -8.76 10.12 34.77
C GLY A 392 -7.23 10.11 34.61
N ILE A 393 -6.71 9.23 33.73
CA ILE A 393 -5.29 9.11 33.45
C ILE A 393 -5.01 9.85 32.12
N ASP A 394 -3.90 10.59 32.08
CA ASP A 394 -3.47 11.27 30.86
C ASP A 394 -3.24 10.28 29.70
N PRO A 395 -3.70 10.57 28.46
CA PRO A 395 -3.54 9.68 27.32
C PRO A 395 -2.10 9.28 26.96
N PHE A 396 -1.11 10.12 27.20
CA PHE A 396 0.30 9.75 27.04
C PHE A 396 0.76 8.81 28.17
N GLU A 397 0.34 9.07 29.41
CA GLU A 397 0.72 8.27 30.58
C GLU A 397 0.18 6.84 30.50
N ILE A 398 -1.08 6.66 30.06
CA ILE A 398 -1.66 5.30 29.92
C ILE A 398 -0.90 4.50 28.87
N ARG A 399 -0.47 5.13 27.77
CA ARG A 399 0.31 4.45 26.73
C ARG A 399 1.72 4.12 27.21
N LYS A 400 2.40 5.05 27.89
CA LYS A 400 3.76 4.83 28.45
C LYS A 400 3.83 3.61 29.37
N ARG A 401 2.73 3.28 30.08
CA ARG A 401 2.62 2.10 30.94
C ARG A 401 2.47 0.79 30.17
N ASN A 402 1.97 0.83 28.93
CA ASN A 402 1.51 -0.35 28.18
C ASN A 402 2.35 -0.68 26.94
N ILE A 403 3.18 0.24 26.44
CA ILE A 403 3.93 0.05 25.19
C ILE A 403 4.96 -1.09 25.29
N PRO A 404 5.22 -1.77 24.15
CA PRO A 404 6.36 -2.69 24.06
C PRO A 404 7.68 -1.91 24.13
N ARG A 405 8.68 -2.54 24.72
CA ARG A 405 10.06 -2.01 24.79
C ARG A 405 10.99 -2.88 24.00
N GLU A 406 12.17 -2.36 23.69
CA GLU A 406 13.24 -3.13 23.05
C GLU A 406 13.60 -4.36 23.89
N GLY A 407 13.75 -5.51 23.24
CA GLY A 407 14.01 -6.81 23.84
C GLY A 407 12.76 -7.53 24.40
N GLU A 408 11.58 -6.89 24.42
CA GLU A 408 10.34 -7.56 24.87
C GLU A 408 9.72 -8.38 23.73
N ILE A 409 9.18 -9.55 24.08
CA ILE A 409 8.37 -10.36 23.17
C ILE A 409 6.99 -9.72 23.00
N MET A 410 6.48 -9.66 21.81
CA MET A 410 5.13 -9.20 21.47
C MET A 410 4.25 -10.39 21.06
N PRO A 411 3.49 -11.01 21.99
CA PRO A 411 2.74 -12.24 21.70
C PRO A 411 1.77 -12.07 20.52
N ALA A 412 1.00 -11.00 20.50
CA ALA A 412 0.05 -10.70 19.43
C ALA A 412 0.70 -10.23 18.11
N TYR A 413 2.03 -10.17 18.04
CA TYR A 413 2.80 -9.90 16.84
C TYR A 413 3.65 -11.11 16.45
N TYR A 414 2.97 -12.23 16.19
CA TYR A 414 3.59 -13.52 15.82
C TYR A 414 4.62 -14.04 16.86
N GLY A 415 4.56 -13.57 18.12
CA GLY A 415 5.55 -13.89 19.14
C GLY A 415 6.95 -13.36 18.86
N GLN A 416 7.10 -12.35 18.04
CA GLN A 416 8.39 -11.76 17.70
C GLN A 416 8.93 -10.89 18.84
N GLU A 417 10.26 -10.88 18.98
CA GLU A 417 10.98 -9.93 19.80
C GLU A 417 10.96 -8.55 19.15
N ASN A 418 10.80 -7.51 19.94
CA ASN A 418 10.92 -6.12 19.50
C ASN A 418 12.41 -5.73 19.49
N THR A 419 13.08 -5.96 18.38
CA THR A 419 14.54 -5.86 18.23
C THR A 419 15.07 -4.42 18.26
N SER A 420 14.20 -3.44 18.01
CA SER A 420 14.56 -2.01 18.03
C SER A 420 13.33 -1.14 18.31
N CYS A 421 13.40 -0.20 19.26
CA CYS A 421 12.25 0.57 19.67
C CYS A 421 12.58 1.94 20.25
N ALA A 422 12.08 3.01 19.61
CA ALA A 422 12.11 4.37 20.13
C ALA A 422 10.71 4.92 20.48
N LEU A 423 9.71 4.04 20.72
CA LEU A 423 8.31 4.45 20.91
C LEU A 423 8.13 5.37 22.13
N GLU A 424 8.85 5.14 23.23
CA GLU A 424 8.80 6.02 24.39
C GLU A 424 9.34 7.42 24.07
N ALA A 425 10.44 7.52 23.31
CA ALA A 425 10.97 8.80 22.83
C ALA A 425 9.99 9.51 21.90
N CYS A 426 9.28 8.77 21.04
CA CYS A 426 8.21 9.32 20.20
C CYS A 426 7.08 9.93 21.06
N LEU A 427 6.63 9.25 22.13
CA LEU A 427 5.64 9.79 23.06
C LEU A 427 6.10 11.12 23.69
N GLU A 428 7.31 11.17 24.21
CA GLU A 428 7.86 12.36 24.86
C GLU A 428 8.06 13.51 23.87
N SER A 429 8.52 13.20 22.65
CA SER A 429 8.74 14.21 21.60
C SER A 429 7.43 14.85 21.15
N VAL A 430 6.39 14.06 20.88
CA VAL A 430 5.09 14.57 20.47
C VAL A 430 4.42 15.37 21.58
N ARG A 431 4.41 14.86 22.84
CA ARG A 431 3.86 15.58 24.00
C ARG A 431 4.43 16.99 24.11
N ARG A 432 5.76 17.10 24.09
CA ARG A 432 6.46 18.37 24.18
C ARG A 432 6.15 19.30 22.99
N ARG A 433 6.24 18.78 21.75
CA ARG A 433 6.16 19.60 20.54
C ARG A 433 4.76 20.10 20.22
N ILE A 434 3.70 19.33 20.54
CA ILE A 434 2.32 19.80 20.41
C ILE A 434 1.97 20.84 21.49
N GLY A 435 2.73 20.91 22.60
CA GLY A 435 2.42 21.71 23.75
C GLY A 435 1.25 21.12 24.57
N TRP A 436 1.28 19.80 24.79
CA TRP A 436 0.19 19.05 25.39
C TRP A 436 -0.22 19.58 26.74
N ASP A 437 0.73 19.78 27.66
CA ASP A 437 0.47 20.16 29.05
C ASP A 437 -0.23 21.52 29.19
N GLU A 438 -0.10 22.40 28.19
CA GLU A 438 -0.74 23.71 28.13
C GLU A 438 -2.08 23.70 27.37
N LYS A 439 -2.29 22.72 26.49
CA LYS A 439 -3.42 22.71 25.56
C LYS A 439 -4.49 21.69 25.89
N TYR A 440 -4.12 20.61 26.59
CA TYR A 440 -5.03 19.52 26.92
C TYR A 440 -6.01 19.90 28.05
N PRO A 441 -7.29 19.51 27.96
CA PRO A 441 -7.92 18.86 26.82
C PRO A 441 -8.34 19.84 25.73
N CYS A 442 -8.75 21.06 26.07
CA CYS A 442 -9.20 22.07 25.12
C CYS A 442 -9.14 23.48 25.70
N ARG A 443 -9.24 24.47 24.81
CA ARG A 443 -9.28 25.90 25.12
C ARG A 443 -10.40 26.57 24.35
N ASP A 444 -11.19 27.38 25.05
CA ASP A 444 -12.20 28.24 24.43
C ASP A 444 -11.49 29.40 23.69
N MET A 445 -11.80 29.56 22.42
CA MET A 445 -11.24 30.62 21.57
C MET A 445 -12.15 31.82 21.43
N GLY A 446 -13.33 31.78 22.06
CA GLY A 446 -14.41 32.77 21.87
C GLY A 446 -15.20 32.51 20.57
N ASN A 447 -16.30 33.23 20.42
CA ASN A 447 -17.17 33.15 19.23
C ASN A 447 -17.64 31.74 18.85
N GLY A 448 -17.88 30.88 19.84
CA GLY A 448 -18.33 29.50 19.61
C GLY A 448 -17.24 28.51 19.17
N LYS A 449 -16.01 28.98 19.02
CA LYS A 449 -14.90 28.14 18.60
C LYS A 449 -14.10 27.56 19.75
N VAL A 450 -13.63 26.34 19.60
CA VAL A 450 -12.79 25.60 20.56
C VAL A 450 -11.56 25.04 19.87
N ARG A 451 -10.40 25.19 20.47
CA ARG A 451 -9.20 24.41 20.11
C ARG A 451 -9.03 23.27 21.09
N ALA A 452 -8.85 22.08 20.57
CA ALA A 452 -8.65 20.88 21.35
C ALA A 452 -7.51 20.04 20.78
N VAL A 453 -6.87 19.26 21.64
CA VAL A 453 -5.81 18.32 21.24
C VAL A 453 -6.25 16.90 21.51
N GLY A 454 -5.78 15.96 20.68
CA GLY A 454 -5.96 14.53 20.87
C GLY A 454 -4.77 13.79 20.29
N MET A 455 -4.58 12.53 20.70
CA MET A 455 -3.42 11.75 20.31
C MET A 455 -3.76 10.32 19.95
N GLY A 456 -2.84 9.66 19.22
CA GLY A 456 -2.85 8.25 18.93
C GLY A 456 -1.44 7.75 18.66
N MET A 457 -1.24 6.44 18.83
CA MET A 457 0.00 5.78 18.44
C MET A 457 -0.26 4.67 17.43
N ALA A 458 0.78 4.24 16.73
CA ALA A 458 0.68 3.24 15.69
C ALA A 458 1.94 2.42 15.55
N MET A 459 1.77 1.22 15.03
CA MET A 459 2.82 0.39 14.46
C MET A 459 2.42 -0.14 13.09
N GLN A 460 3.42 -0.65 12.36
CA GLN A 460 3.23 -1.39 11.10
C GLN A 460 4.32 -2.47 11.01
N GLY A 461 4.44 -3.17 9.89
CA GLY A 461 5.55 -4.07 9.62
C GLY A 461 6.58 -3.46 8.67
N SER A 462 7.76 -4.08 8.62
CA SER A 462 8.79 -3.81 7.61
C SER A 462 8.88 -5.01 6.66
N GLY A 463 7.92 -5.09 5.73
CA GLY A 463 7.69 -6.27 4.88
C GLY A 463 6.92 -7.38 5.60
N ILE A 464 6.74 -8.51 4.91
CA ILE A 464 6.09 -9.72 5.41
C ILE A 464 7.20 -10.77 5.63
N ASN A 465 7.39 -11.17 6.89
CA ASN A 465 8.44 -12.12 7.27
C ASN A 465 8.32 -13.46 6.52
N ASN A 466 9.45 -13.97 6.05
CA ASN A 466 9.58 -15.19 5.24
C ASN A 466 8.78 -15.21 3.92
N VAL A 467 8.18 -14.11 3.50
CA VAL A 467 7.33 -14.00 2.30
C VAL A 467 7.90 -13.00 1.32
N ASP A 468 8.18 -11.77 1.77
CA ASP A 468 8.72 -10.75 0.87
C ASP A 468 10.16 -11.04 0.50
N VAL A 469 10.43 -10.91 -0.81
CA VAL A 469 11.73 -11.15 -1.42
C VAL A 469 12.16 -9.87 -2.13
N GLY A 470 13.34 -9.38 -1.81
CA GLY A 470 14.03 -8.31 -2.54
C GLY A 470 15.30 -8.85 -3.19
N SER A 471 15.54 -8.45 -4.43
CA SER A 471 16.79 -8.81 -5.10
C SER A 471 17.42 -7.61 -5.79
N ALA A 472 18.74 -7.62 -5.87
CA ALA A 472 19.53 -6.60 -6.54
C ALA A 472 20.63 -7.23 -7.37
N THR A 473 20.92 -6.64 -8.52
CA THR A 473 22.13 -6.90 -9.31
C THR A 473 22.91 -5.61 -9.45
N LEU A 474 24.17 -5.63 -9.07
CA LEU A 474 25.13 -4.52 -9.25
C LEU A 474 26.24 -4.94 -10.18
N LYS A 475 26.58 -4.06 -11.14
CA LYS A 475 27.64 -4.28 -12.12
C LYS A 475 28.52 -3.03 -12.19
N LEU A 476 29.85 -3.24 -12.21
CA LEU A 476 30.82 -2.23 -12.59
C LEU A 476 30.88 -2.15 -14.12
N ASN A 477 30.60 -0.98 -14.70
CA ASN A 477 30.64 -0.73 -16.14
C ASN A 477 32.05 -0.39 -16.60
N ASP A 478 32.32 -0.54 -17.88
CA ASP A 478 33.62 -0.30 -18.56
C ASP A 478 34.19 1.11 -18.33
N GLY A 479 33.33 2.11 -18.09
CA GLY A 479 33.72 3.47 -17.74
C GLY A 479 33.96 3.72 -16.25
N GLY A 480 33.89 2.71 -15.37
CA GLY A 480 34.11 2.87 -13.91
C GLY A 480 32.86 3.35 -13.14
N GLY A 481 31.70 3.47 -13.80
CA GLY A 481 30.43 3.71 -13.14
C GLY A 481 29.71 2.38 -12.84
N TYR A 482 28.59 2.44 -12.10
CA TYR A 482 27.83 1.28 -11.68
C TYR A 482 26.41 1.27 -12.28
N THR A 483 25.90 0.10 -12.54
CA THR A 483 24.49 -0.14 -12.85
C THR A 483 23.86 -0.98 -11.74
N LEU A 484 22.85 -0.44 -11.07
CA LEU A 484 22.00 -1.10 -10.08
C LEU A 484 20.69 -1.52 -10.76
N SER A 485 20.46 -2.83 -10.89
CA SER A 485 19.19 -3.39 -11.38
C SER A 485 18.38 -3.94 -10.21
N ILE A 486 17.13 -3.48 -10.07
CA ILE A 486 16.20 -3.80 -8.99
C ILE A 486 14.82 -4.16 -9.53
N GLY A 487 14.13 -5.09 -8.87
CA GLY A 487 12.74 -5.44 -9.21
C GLY A 487 11.70 -4.53 -8.52
N ALA A 488 12.09 -3.76 -7.51
CA ALA A 488 11.23 -2.82 -6.81
C ALA A 488 10.76 -1.67 -7.72
N ALA A 489 9.52 -1.23 -7.51
CA ALA A 489 8.88 -0.19 -8.33
C ALA A 489 8.83 1.17 -7.61
N ASP A 490 9.53 2.19 -8.12
CA ASP A 490 9.34 3.57 -7.63
C ASP A 490 7.99 4.10 -8.10
N MET A 491 7.08 4.31 -7.15
CA MET A 491 5.74 4.89 -7.39
C MET A 491 5.61 6.34 -6.89
N GLY A 492 6.76 7.03 -6.78
CA GLY A 492 6.88 8.38 -6.22
C GLY A 492 7.48 8.43 -4.83
N THR A 493 7.79 7.28 -4.23
CA THR A 493 8.40 7.15 -2.91
C THR A 493 9.87 7.56 -2.89
N GLY A 494 10.56 7.54 -4.04
CA GLY A 494 11.99 7.78 -4.18
C GLY A 494 12.83 6.54 -3.90
N CYS A 495 12.27 5.33 -4.05
CA CYS A 495 13.00 4.09 -3.77
C CYS A 495 14.22 3.93 -4.67
N ASP A 496 14.18 4.34 -5.95
CA ASP A 496 15.34 4.34 -6.84
C ASP A 496 16.51 5.13 -6.22
N THR A 497 16.20 6.27 -5.58
CA THR A 497 17.19 7.15 -4.95
C THR A 497 17.76 6.53 -3.67
N ILE A 498 16.89 6.03 -2.78
CA ILE A 498 17.38 5.47 -1.49
C ILE A 498 18.15 4.18 -1.68
N LEU A 499 17.75 3.33 -2.64
CA LEU A 499 18.49 2.10 -2.95
C LEU A 499 19.86 2.41 -3.57
N ALA A 500 19.94 3.45 -4.41
CA ALA A 500 21.24 3.95 -4.88
C ALA A 500 22.09 4.55 -3.76
N GLN A 501 21.49 5.23 -2.75
CA GLN A 501 22.22 5.73 -1.57
C GLN A 501 22.82 4.58 -0.75
N ILE A 502 22.06 3.49 -0.55
CA ILE A 502 22.54 2.28 0.13
C ILE A 502 23.73 1.67 -0.61
N ALA A 503 23.62 1.52 -1.95
CA ALA A 503 24.69 1.01 -2.77
C ALA A 503 25.93 1.92 -2.75
N ALA A 504 25.76 3.24 -2.84
CA ALA A 504 26.83 4.22 -2.83
C ALA A 504 27.61 4.23 -1.51
N GLU A 505 26.89 4.06 -0.38
CA GLU A 505 27.50 3.95 0.95
C GLU A 505 28.39 2.69 1.03
N ALA A 506 27.89 1.53 0.59
CA ALA A 506 28.63 0.27 0.64
C ALA A 506 29.84 0.25 -0.31
N LEU A 507 29.72 0.89 -1.47
CA LEU A 507 30.81 0.99 -2.47
C LEU A 507 31.77 2.15 -2.23
N ASP A 508 31.48 2.99 -1.25
CA ASP A 508 32.22 4.25 -0.97
C ASP A 508 32.39 5.11 -2.24
N CYS A 509 31.31 5.31 -2.99
CA CYS A 509 31.32 6.02 -4.25
C CYS A 509 30.31 7.18 -4.29
N PRO A 510 30.52 8.18 -5.16
CA PRO A 510 29.54 9.23 -5.37
C PRO A 510 28.20 8.68 -5.89
N LEU A 511 27.07 9.14 -5.35
CA LEU A 511 25.72 8.71 -5.78
C LEU A 511 25.51 8.86 -7.29
N LYS A 512 26.06 9.90 -7.92
CA LYS A 512 25.99 10.14 -9.39
C LYS A 512 26.69 9.07 -10.24
N SER A 513 27.54 8.22 -9.65
CA SER A 513 28.20 7.11 -10.33
C SER A 513 27.30 5.89 -10.51
N ILE A 514 26.10 5.90 -9.90
CA ILE A 514 25.16 4.78 -9.95
C ILE A 514 23.98 5.13 -10.87
N SER A 515 23.81 4.31 -11.91
CA SER A 515 22.61 4.31 -12.77
C SER A 515 21.62 3.23 -12.29
N VAL A 516 20.36 3.58 -12.09
CA VAL A 516 19.33 2.64 -11.62
C VAL A 516 18.46 2.17 -12.79
N LEU A 517 18.32 0.85 -12.92
CA LEU A 517 17.37 0.18 -13.80
C LEU A 517 16.29 -0.48 -12.92
N GLY A 518 15.07 0.07 -12.96
CA GLY A 518 13.98 -0.40 -12.10
C GLY A 518 12.95 -1.23 -12.85
N ALA A 519 12.49 -2.27 -12.19
CA ALA A 519 11.27 -3.06 -12.42
C ALA A 519 10.93 -3.42 -13.89
N ASP A 520 11.66 -4.38 -14.42
CA ASP A 520 11.38 -5.06 -15.69
C ASP A 520 11.61 -6.56 -15.50
N THR A 521 10.64 -7.40 -15.84
CA THR A 521 10.69 -8.84 -15.57
C THR A 521 11.73 -9.61 -16.39
N ASP A 522 12.32 -9.00 -17.42
CA ASP A 522 13.37 -9.63 -18.23
C ASP A 522 14.79 -9.18 -17.79
N SER A 523 14.93 -7.93 -17.31
CA SER A 523 16.25 -7.37 -16.96
C SER A 523 16.49 -7.17 -15.48
N SER A 524 15.44 -7.17 -14.65
CA SER A 524 15.57 -7.06 -13.19
C SER A 524 15.52 -8.43 -12.53
N PRO A 525 16.28 -8.66 -11.44
CA PRO A 525 16.09 -9.83 -10.61
C PRO A 525 14.70 -9.80 -9.95
N TYR A 526 14.22 -10.97 -9.48
CA TYR A 526 12.90 -11.08 -8.87
C TYR A 526 12.79 -10.22 -7.62
N ASP A 527 11.65 -9.53 -7.50
CA ASP A 527 11.26 -8.77 -6.31
C ASP A 527 9.76 -8.92 -6.12
N SER A 528 9.31 -9.03 -4.89
CA SER A 528 7.89 -9.17 -4.57
C SER A 528 7.06 -7.96 -5.01
N GLY A 529 7.69 -6.78 -5.08
CA GLY A 529 7.05 -5.53 -5.46
C GLY A 529 7.05 -4.50 -4.32
N SER A 530 6.66 -3.27 -4.64
CA SER A 530 6.67 -2.16 -3.67
C SER A 530 5.32 -2.09 -2.92
N TYR A 531 5.19 -2.91 -1.89
CA TYR A 531 4.04 -3.00 -0.98
C TYR A 531 4.51 -3.44 0.41
N ALA A 532 3.61 -3.56 1.39
CA ALA A 532 3.88 -3.96 2.78
C ALA A 532 5.06 -3.21 3.43
N SER A 533 5.40 -2.04 2.90
CA SER A 533 6.55 -1.22 3.32
C SER A 533 7.90 -1.97 3.25
N SER A 534 8.03 -2.96 2.35
CA SER A 534 9.18 -3.87 2.27
C SER A 534 10.42 -3.24 1.63
N THR A 535 10.27 -2.30 0.71
CA THR A 535 11.34 -1.87 -0.21
C THR A 535 12.60 -1.40 0.50
N THR A 536 12.50 -0.49 1.49
CA THR A 536 13.69 -0.01 2.21
C THR A 536 14.36 -1.12 3.01
N TYR A 537 13.57 -1.92 3.70
CA TYR A 537 14.08 -2.94 4.62
C TYR A 537 14.55 -4.19 3.88
N VAL A 538 13.71 -4.80 3.04
CA VAL A 538 14.02 -6.09 2.37
C VAL A 538 14.89 -5.87 1.12
N THR A 539 14.43 -5.07 0.15
CA THR A 539 15.21 -4.80 -1.07
C THR A 539 16.47 -3.98 -0.76
N GLY A 540 16.39 -3.04 0.21
CA GLY A 540 17.56 -2.29 0.67
C GLY A 540 18.65 -3.17 1.26
N LYS A 541 18.29 -4.22 2.02
CA LYS A 541 19.25 -5.20 2.55
C LYS A 541 19.90 -6.04 1.44
N ALA A 542 19.10 -6.44 0.43
CA ALA A 542 19.64 -7.10 -0.75
C ALA A 542 20.65 -6.21 -1.49
N VAL A 543 20.36 -4.91 -1.62
CA VAL A 543 21.27 -3.94 -2.27
C VAL A 543 22.56 -3.76 -1.46
N GLU A 544 22.47 -3.61 -0.12
CA GLU A 544 23.63 -3.52 0.76
C GLU A 544 24.56 -4.75 0.59
N GLN A 545 23.99 -5.95 0.71
CA GLN A 545 24.74 -7.20 0.57
C GLN A 545 25.32 -7.36 -0.84
N CYS A 546 24.57 -6.96 -1.87
CA CYS A 546 25.01 -7.02 -3.26
C CYS A 546 26.20 -6.08 -3.53
N ALA A 547 26.14 -4.87 -2.96
CA ALA A 547 27.20 -3.88 -3.08
C ALA A 547 28.49 -4.33 -2.36
N LEU A 548 28.36 -4.91 -1.17
CA LEU A 548 29.51 -5.49 -0.45
C LEU A 548 30.14 -6.64 -1.22
N ALA A 549 29.34 -7.56 -1.77
CA ALA A 549 29.84 -8.68 -2.58
C ALA A 549 30.53 -8.21 -3.88
N LEU A 550 30.04 -7.13 -4.50
CA LEU A 550 30.72 -6.52 -5.65
C LEU A 550 32.02 -5.83 -5.24
N ARG A 551 32.02 -5.13 -4.12
CA ARG A 551 33.19 -4.47 -3.55
C ARG A 551 34.34 -5.47 -3.33
N GLU A 552 34.07 -6.64 -2.75
CA GLU A 552 35.07 -7.72 -2.57
C GLU A 552 35.69 -8.12 -3.90
N LYS A 553 34.91 -8.32 -4.96
CA LYS A 553 35.43 -8.69 -6.30
C LYS A 553 36.30 -7.58 -6.91
N ILE A 554 35.92 -6.31 -6.74
CA ILE A 554 36.70 -5.15 -7.20
C ILE A 554 38.00 -5.08 -6.44
N THR A 555 37.98 -5.21 -5.11
CA THR A 555 39.15 -5.18 -4.23
C THR A 555 40.14 -6.29 -4.59
N ALA A 556 39.69 -7.53 -4.81
CA ALA A 556 40.50 -8.64 -5.19
C ALA A 556 41.22 -8.45 -6.54
N LEU A 557 40.57 -7.83 -7.54
CA LEU A 557 41.22 -7.52 -8.82
C LEU A 557 42.19 -6.34 -8.68
N ALA A 558 41.79 -5.28 -7.94
CA ALA A 558 42.64 -4.13 -7.69
C ALA A 558 43.92 -4.52 -6.96
N ALA A 559 43.87 -5.38 -5.93
CA ALA A 559 45.04 -5.91 -5.21
C ALA A 559 46.07 -6.56 -6.14
N ARG A 560 45.58 -7.36 -7.08
CA ARG A 560 46.43 -7.97 -8.12
C ARG A 560 47.09 -6.93 -9.03
N MET A 561 46.33 -5.89 -9.45
CA MET A 561 46.83 -4.84 -10.34
C MET A 561 47.83 -3.93 -9.61
N LEU A 562 47.64 -3.67 -8.33
CA LEU A 562 48.50 -2.86 -7.49
C LEU A 562 49.69 -3.66 -6.89
N ALA A 563 49.67 -5.00 -7.02
CA ALA A 563 50.62 -5.94 -6.42
C ALA A 563 50.74 -5.71 -4.89
N CYS A 564 49.58 -5.74 -4.19
CA CYS A 564 49.46 -5.63 -2.74
C CYS A 564 48.48 -6.67 -2.17
N SER A 565 48.30 -6.71 -0.84
CA SER A 565 47.28 -7.52 -0.19
C SER A 565 45.88 -6.89 -0.43
N GLU A 566 44.82 -7.70 -0.42
CA GLU A 566 43.45 -7.21 -0.45
C GLU A 566 43.12 -6.31 0.73
N ASP A 567 43.68 -6.59 1.91
CA ASP A 567 43.51 -5.76 3.12
C ASP A 567 44.15 -4.36 3.01
N ASP A 568 45.12 -4.19 2.09
CA ASP A 568 45.76 -2.91 1.82
C ASP A 568 45.10 -2.06 0.75
N VAL A 569 43.98 -2.55 0.17
CA VAL A 569 43.24 -1.82 -0.88
C VAL A 569 42.13 -0.97 -0.26
N LEU A 570 42.17 0.32 -0.51
CA LEU A 570 41.10 1.27 -0.18
C LEU A 570 40.37 1.71 -1.46
N LEU A 571 39.05 1.57 -1.49
CA LEU A 571 38.23 2.15 -2.55
C LEU A 571 37.92 3.61 -2.18
N THR A 572 38.27 4.54 -3.07
CA THR A 572 38.12 6.00 -2.84
C THR A 572 37.34 6.64 -3.99
N GLY A 573 36.02 6.48 -3.99
CA GLY A 573 35.12 7.13 -4.97
C GLY A 573 35.24 6.62 -6.40
N SER A 574 36.35 6.89 -7.11
CA SER A 574 36.58 6.51 -8.51
C SER A 574 37.84 5.66 -8.74
N CYS A 575 38.58 5.33 -7.70
CA CYS A 575 39.82 4.53 -7.78
C CYS A 575 39.94 3.56 -6.61
N ALA A 576 40.85 2.62 -6.78
CA ALA A 576 41.39 1.79 -5.71
C ALA A 576 42.85 2.22 -5.45
N GLU A 577 43.22 2.40 -4.19
CA GLU A 577 44.52 2.88 -3.76
C GLU A 577 45.11 1.94 -2.71
N THR A 578 46.44 1.86 -2.65
CA THR A 578 47.11 1.19 -1.53
C THR A 578 46.98 2.01 -0.25
N ALA A 579 46.93 1.38 0.92
CA ALA A 579 46.74 2.04 2.20
C ALA A 579 47.79 3.15 2.51
N ASP A 580 49.01 3.03 1.93
CA ASP A 580 50.07 4.02 1.98
C ASP A 580 49.90 5.18 0.97
N GLY A 581 48.96 5.05 0.03
CA GLY A 581 48.69 6.03 -1.03
C GLY A 581 49.75 6.07 -2.15
N GLU A 582 50.72 5.14 -2.17
CA GLU A 582 51.80 5.16 -3.17
C GLU A 582 51.35 4.65 -4.57
N LYS A 583 50.33 3.81 -4.63
CA LYS A 583 49.81 3.27 -5.88
C LYS A 583 48.31 3.44 -5.97
N SER A 584 47.82 3.70 -7.17
CA SER A 584 46.39 3.86 -7.43
C SER A 584 46.04 3.34 -8.82
N VAL A 585 44.82 2.83 -8.95
CA VAL A 585 44.23 2.37 -10.21
C VAL A 585 42.78 2.81 -10.29
N SER A 586 42.35 3.36 -11.42
CA SER A 586 40.97 3.82 -11.58
C SER A 586 40.00 2.64 -11.71
N LEU A 587 38.74 2.85 -11.33
CA LEU A 587 37.67 1.87 -11.51
C LEU A 587 37.45 1.53 -12.99
N GLY A 588 37.70 2.47 -13.91
CA GLY A 588 37.67 2.21 -15.35
C GLY A 588 38.75 1.28 -15.81
N GLU A 589 40.01 1.43 -15.32
CA GLU A 589 41.11 0.50 -15.63
C GLU A 589 40.85 -0.89 -15.03
N ILE A 590 40.29 -0.98 -13.82
CA ILE A 590 39.87 -2.23 -13.20
C ILE A 590 38.80 -2.94 -14.03
N ALA A 591 37.78 -2.19 -14.48
CA ALA A 591 36.72 -2.69 -15.31
C ALA A 591 37.25 -3.21 -16.67
N LEU A 592 38.13 -2.44 -17.31
CA LEU A 592 38.76 -2.84 -18.57
C LEU A 592 39.64 -4.09 -18.38
N ALA A 593 40.46 -4.16 -17.33
CA ALA A 593 41.28 -5.31 -16.99
C ALA A 593 40.45 -6.57 -16.72
N SER A 594 39.24 -6.42 -16.16
CA SER A 594 38.33 -7.54 -15.90
C SER A 594 37.82 -8.18 -17.19
N GLN A 595 37.61 -7.39 -18.22
CA GLN A 595 37.08 -7.82 -19.53
C GLN A 595 38.19 -8.29 -20.47
N CYS A 596 39.31 -7.59 -20.49
CA CYS A 596 40.43 -7.83 -21.39
C CYS A 596 41.56 -8.59 -20.68
N GLY A 597 41.56 -9.92 -20.83
CA GLY A 597 42.67 -10.78 -20.34
C GLY A 597 42.35 -11.57 -19.08
N ASN A 598 41.55 -11.09 -18.15
CA ASN A 598 41.21 -11.82 -16.92
C ASN A 598 39.89 -12.58 -17.01
N ALA A 599 38.97 -12.22 -17.92
CA ALA A 599 37.65 -12.82 -18.12
C ALA A 599 36.86 -12.95 -16.80
N ILE A 600 36.89 -11.89 -15.96
CA ILE A 600 36.19 -11.80 -14.67
C ILE A 600 34.97 -10.89 -14.81
N ALA A 601 33.80 -11.40 -14.43
CA ALA A 601 32.62 -10.57 -14.34
C ALA A 601 32.61 -9.78 -13.01
N LEU A 602 32.78 -8.44 -13.09
CA LEU A 602 32.62 -7.55 -11.94
C LEU A 602 31.13 -7.22 -11.76
N GLU A 603 30.39 -8.24 -11.37
CA GLU A 603 28.95 -8.22 -11.15
C GLU A 603 28.62 -9.08 -9.92
N ALA A 604 27.61 -8.64 -9.15
CA ALA A 604 27.04 -9.41 -8.06
C ALA A 604 25.53 -9.39 -8.16
N THR A 605 24.90 -10.50 -7.79
CA THR A 605 23.44 -10.62 -7.64
C THR A 605 23.14 -11.23 -6.29
N VAL A 606 22.30 -10.59 -5.50
CA VAL A 606 21.88 -11.06 -4.18
C VAL A 606 20.36 -11.02 -4.08
N THR A 607 19.81 -12.05 -3.46
CA THR A 607 18.39 -12.15 -3.07
C THR A 607 18.32 -12.24 -1.56
N HIS A 608 17.45 -11.45 -0.96
CA HIS A 608 17.23 -11.38 0.48
C HIS A 608 15.76 -11.57 0.82
N THR A 609 15.51 -12.27 1.90
CA THR A 609 14.23 -12.34 2.62
C THR A 609 14.52 -12.25 4.11
N SER A 610 13.61 -11.65 4.88
CA SER A 610 13.81 -11.52 6.32
C SER A 610 12.93 -12.50 7.09
N PRO A 611 13.49 -13.20 8.11
CA PRO A 611 12.70 -14.05 9.00
C PRO A 611 11.83 -13.27 9.99
N ILE A 612 12.07 -11.97 10.13
CA ILE A 612 11.33 -11.06 11.02
C ILE A 612 10.80 -9.85 10.25
N SER A 613 9.83 -9.16 10.82
CA SER A 613 9.28 -7.90 10.31
C SER A 613 9.33 -6.85 11.43
N PRO A 614 10.49 -6.19 11.66
CA PRO A 614 10.63 -5.25 12.75
C PRO A 614 9.66 -4.08 12.58
N PRO A 615 8.89 -3.74 13.63
CA PRO A 615 7.87 -2.72 13.50
C PRO A 615 8.47 -1.30 13.50
N PRO A 616 8.14 -0.45 12.52
CA PRO A 616 8.22 0.98 12.70
C PRO A 616 7.08 1.44 13.62
N PHE A 617 7.35 2.45 14.42
CA PHE A 617 6.37 3.05 15.32
C PHE A 617 6.13 4.52 14.98
N MET A 618 4.95 5.02 15.34
CA MET A 618 4.61 6.43 15.21
C MET A 618 3.69 6.86 16.36
N VAL A 619 3.94 8.03 16.90
CA VAL A 619 3.00 8.77 17.74
C VAL A 619 2.58 10.01 17.00
N GLY A 620 1.31 10.33 17.02
CA GLY A 620 0.74 11.53 16.41
C GLY A 620 -0.20 12.25 17.35
N ALA A 621 -0.17 13.58 17.32
CA ALA A 621 -1.14 14.42 18.02
C ALA A 621 -1.70 15.49 17.10
N ALA A 622 -3.01 15.64 17.12
CA ALA A 622 -3.75 16.64 16.37
C ALA A 622 -4.17 17.80 17.29
N GLU A 623 -4.00 19.04 16.85
CA GLU A 623 -4.71 20.21 17.37
C GLU A 623 -5.76 20.63 16.34
N ILE A 624 -7.02 20.59 16.73
CA ILE A 624 -8.14 21.00 15.88
C ILE A 624 -8.72 22.34 16.36
N GLU A 625 -9.29 23.11 15.42
CA GLU A 625 -10.23 24.20 15.72
C GLU A 625 -11.61 23.74 15.28
N LEU A 626 -12.56 23.75 16.19
CA LEU A 626 -13.94 23.30 15.99
C LEU A 626 -14.92 24.42 16.31
N ASP A 627 -15.83 24.69 15.38
CA ASP A 627 -16.97 25.54 15.58
C ASP A 627 -18.15 24.72 16.16
N ARG A 628 -18.58 25.06 17.37
CA ARG A 628 -19.64 24.31 18.08
C ARG A 628 -21.01 24.44 17.48
N GLU A 629 -21.26 25.49 16.73
CA GLU A 629 -22.57 25.75 16.12
C GLU A 629 -22.73 24.99 14.81
N THR A 630 -21.68 25.03 13.96
CA THR A 630 -21.74 24.45 12.62
C THR A 630 -21.17 23.01 12.58
N GLY A 631 -20.34 22.63 13.58
CA GLY A 631 -19.59 21.37 13.59
C GLY A 631 -18.36 21.41 12.68
N GLU A 632 -18.08 22.53 12.01
CA GLU A 632 -16.90 22.64 11.15
C GLU A 632 -15.62 22.42 11.94
N THR A 633 -14.79 21.51 11.46
CA THR A 633 -13.57 21.07 12.14
C THR A 633 -12.37 21.19 11.21
N GLN A 634 -11.36 21.95 11.63
CA GLN A 634 -10.10 22.12 10.91
C GLN A 634 -8.93 21.60 11.73
N VAL A 635 -8.06 20.81 11.14
CA VAL A 635 -6.76 20.44 11.75
C VAL A 635 -5.79 21.60 11.57
N VAL A 636 -5.53 22.34 12.64
CA VAL A 636 -4.66 23.53 12.61
C VAL A 636 -3.20 23.21 12.83
N ASN A 637 -2.92 22.08 13.52
CA ASN A 637 -1.56 21.59 13.71
C ASN A 637 -1.60 20.06 13.89
N PHE A 638 -0.66 19.37 13.26
CA PHE A 638 -0.41 17.94 13.48
C PHE A 638 1.07 17.72 13.72
N VAL A 639 1.40 17.11 14.85
CA VAL A 639 2.78 16.78 15.23
C VAL A 639 2.92 15.27 15.28
N ALA A 640 3.95 14.76 14.64
CA ALA A 640 4.27 13.33 14.65
C ALA A 640 5.74 13.10 15.00
N ALA A 641 6.00 12.01 15.70
CA ALA A 641 7.33 11.43 15.86
C ALA A 641 7.29 10.00 15.35
N VAL A 642 8.30 9.64 14.55
CA VAL A 642 8.38 8.36 13.85
C VAL A 642 9.68 7.66 14.22
N ASP A 643 9.59 6.42 14.61
CA ASP A 643 10.69 5.47 14.70
C ASP A 643 10.68 4.60 13.43
N CYS A 644 11.56 4.91 12.49
CA CYS A 644 11.83 4.12 11.29
C CYS A 644 13.27 3.59 11.24
N GLY A 645 13.92 3.46 12.41
CA GLY A 645 15.33 3.18 12.48
C GLY A 645 16.15 4.34 11.92
N THR A 646 17.20 4.05 11.18
CA THR A 646 17.99 5.07 10.46
C THR A 646 17.24 5.48 9.17
N PRO A 647 16.76 6.72 9.05
CA PRO A 647 16.17 7.20 7.80
C PRO A 647 17.26 7.31 6.72
N ILE A 648 17.17 6.48 5.66
CA ILE A 648 18.16 6.48 4.57
C ILE A 648 18.25 7.86 3.91
N ASN A 649 17.10 8.50 3.68
CA ASN A 649 16.98 9.87 3.18
C ASN A 649 15.95 10.64 4.01
N PRO A 650 16.36 11.47 4.98
CA PRO A 650 15.43 12.17 5.87
C PRO A 650 14.41 13.07 5.16
N ASN A 651 14.79 13.69 4.04
CA ASN A 651 13.88 14.56 3.29
C ASN A 651 12.77 13.76 2.60
N LEU A 652 13.11 12.64 1.95
CA LEU A 652 12.15 11.77 1.31
C LEU A 652 11.26 11.06 2.35
N ALA A 653 11.83 10.64 3.48
CA ALA A 653 11.09 10.06 4.59
C ALA A 653 10.06 11.04 5.17
N ARG A 654 10.43 12.31 5.35
CA ARG A 654 9.52 13.37 5.82
C ARG A 654 8.35 13.58 4.87
N VAL A 655 8.61 13.68 3.57
CA VAL A 655 7.55 13.83 2.54
C VAL A 655 6.58 12.64 2.57
N GLN A 656 7.07 11.41 2.80
CA GLN A 656 6.21 10.25 2.96
C GLN A 656 5.34 10.35 4.22
N ALA A 657 5.90 10.82 5.33
CA ALA A 657 5.17 10.99 6.58
C ALA A 657 4.08 12.07 6.46
N GLU A 658 4.43 13.25 5.95
CA GLU A 658 3.48 14.35 5.73
C GLU A 658 2.34 13.95 4.80
N GLY A 659 2.65 13.24 3.70
CA GLY A 659 1.65 12.74 2.76
C GLY A 659 0.73 11.67 3.36
N GLY A 660 1.24 10.78 4.21
CA GLY A 660 0.42 9.77 4.90
C GLY A 660 -0.48 10.38 5.97
N ILE A 661 0.03 11.34 6.74
CA ILE A 661 -0.75 12.10 7.73
C ILE A 661 -1.92 12.80 7.03
N LEU A 662 -1.68 13.45 5.89
CA LEU A 662 -2.73 14.13 5.13
C LEU A 662 -3.83 13.17 4.68
N GLN A 663 -3.47 11.98 4.18
CA GLN A 663 -4.45 10.95 3.82
C GLN A 663 -5.28 10.50 5.04
N GLY A 664 -4.64 10.32 6.21
CA GLY A 664 -5.34 9.99 7.44
C GLY A 664 -6.29 11.10 7.93
N ILE A 665 -5.92 12.38 7.76
CA ILE A 665 -6.81 13.52 8.05
C ILE A 665 -8.05 13.48 7.15
N GLY A 666 -7.86 13.21 5.84
CA GLY A 666 -8.96 13.05 4.90
C GLY A 666 -9.93 11.95 5.30
N MET A 667 -9.42 10.77 5.66
CA MET A 667 -10.22 9.64 6.15
C MET A 667 -10.99 9.97 7.44
N ALA A 668 -10.40 10.78 8.31
CA ALA A 668 -11.03 11.15 9.58
C ALA A 668 -12.18 12.14 9.41
N LEU A 669 -12.15 13.04 8.42
CA LEU A 669 -13.03 14.20 8.35
C LEU A 669 -13.85 14.34 7.05
N THR A 670 -13.36 13.84 5.90
CA THR A 670 -13.95 14.24 4.61
C THR A 670 -14.15 13.13 3.59
N GLU A 671 -13.35 12.06 3.64
CA GLU A 671 -13.32 11.04 2.60
C GLU A 671 -14.24 9.86 2.95
N ASN A 672 -15.18 9.56 2.06
CA ASN A 672 -16.04 8.38 2.13
C ASN A 672 -16.51 7.96 0.74
N ILE A 673 -16.95 6.72 0.60
CA ILE A 673 -17.71 6.22 -0.53
C ILE A 673 -19.05 5.74 0.00
N THR A 674 -20.11 6.30 -0.57
CA THR A 674 -21.49 5.85 -0.34
C THR A 674 -22.06 5.24 -1.62
N TYR A 675 -23.07 4.40 -1.50
CA TYR A 675 -23.68 3.74 -2.64
C TYR A 675 -25.16 4.07 -2.72
N ASP A 676 -25.65 4.27 -3.94
CA ASP A 676 -27.08 4.38 -4.19
C ASP A 676 -27.79 3.01 -4.08
N ARG A 677 -29.12 3.01 -4.21
CA ARG A 677 -29.92 1.77 -4.13
C ARG A 677 -29.62 0.74 -5.23
N ARG A 678 -28.84 1.11 -6.25
CA ARG A 678 -28.39 0.25 -7.34
C ARG A 678 -26.97 -0.22 -7.16
N GLY A 679 -26.31 0.14 -6.03
CA GLY A 679 -24.93 -0.21 -5.76
C GLY A 679 -23.91 0.64 -6.53
N MET A 680 -24.33 1.77 -7.15
CA MET A 680 -23.40 2.69 -7.82
C MET A 680 -22.81 3.67 -6.81
N PRO A 681 -21.47 3.90 -6.80
CA PRO A 681 -20.84 4.90 -5.95
C PRO A 681 -21.39 6.30 -6.23
N ALA A 682 -21.82 7.01 -5.18
CA ALA A 682 -22.32 8.39 -5.27
C ALA A 682 -21.14 9.36 -5.48
N GLU A 683 -20.04 9.15 -4.81
CA GLU A 683 -18.81 9.93 -4.91
C GLU A 683 -17.96 9.43 -6.09
N ASN A 684 -18.39 9.72 -7.33
CA ASN A 684 -17.77 9.23 -8.55
C ASN A 684 -16.91 10.26 -9.31
N SER A 685 -16.64 11.40 -8.68
CA SER A 685 -15.69 12.41 -9.17
C SER A 685 -15.10 13.20 -8.01
N LEU A 686 -14.02 13.96 -8.26
CA LEU A 686 -13.42 14.85 -7.26
C LEU A 686 -14.30 16.07 -6.88
N MET A 687 -15.46 16.22 -7.52
CA MET A 687 -16.45 17.19 -7.07
C MET A 687 -17.26 16.69 -5.86
N GLN A 688 -17.53 15.40 -5.79
CA GLN A 688 -18.24 14.76 -4.69
C GLN A 688 -17.27 14.19 -3.65
N TYR A 689 -16.22 13.51 -4.08
CA TYR A 689 -15.18 12.94 -3.21
C TYR A 689 -14.20 14.03 -2.78
N LYS A 690 -14.10 14.29 -1.48
CA LYS A 690 -13.36 15.42 -0.92
C LYS A 690 -12.03 15.00 -0.33
N ILE A 691 -10.95 15.20 -1.09
CA ILE A 691 -9.59 15.07 -0.61
C ILE A 691 -9.17 16.40 0.03
N PRO A 692 -8.55 16.40 1.22
CA PRO A 692 -8.03 17.64 1.81
C PRO A 692 -7.01 18.32 0.90
N THR A 693 -7.16 19.63 0.74
CA THR A 693 -6.20 20.49 0.03
C THR A 693 -5.28 21.20 1.01
N ARG A 694 -4.30 21.95 0.48
CA ARG A 694 -3.40 22.76 1.32
C ARG A 694 -4.15 23.83 2.15
N GLN A 695 -5.34 24.22 1.74
CA GLN A 695 -6.15 25.21 2.46
C GLN A 695 -6.91 24.58 3.63
N ASP A 696 -7.20 23.29 3.57
CA ASP A 696 -8.01 22.57 4.57
C ASP A 696 -7.21 22.16 5.81
N ILE A 697 -5.88 22.24 5.73
CA ILE A 697 -4.97 21.83 6.82
C ILE A 697 -4.03 22.95 7.23
N GLY A 698 -3.69 22.95 8.52
CA GLY A 698 -2.65 23.81 9.07
C GLY A 698 -1.25 23.25 8.87
N ARG A 699 -0.45 23.30 9.93
CA ARG A 699 0.93 22.80 9.92
C ARG A 699 0.97 21.31 10.17
N ILE A 700 1.84 20.58 9.43
CA ILE A 700 2.26 19.22 9.75
C ILE A 700 3.75 19.28 10.10
N SER A 701 4.15 18.67 11.22
CA SER A 701 5.53 18.59 11.67
C SER A 701 5.88 17.14 11.99
N VAL A 702 7.01 16.68 11.45
CA VAL A 702 7.47 15.29 11.62
C VAL A 702 8.90 15.29 12.15
N GLU A 703 9.14 14.49 13.18
CA GLU A 703 10.46 14.20 13.74
C GLU A 703 10.78 12.71 13.60
N PHE A 704 12.04 12.37 13.55
CA PHE A 704 12.52 10.99 13.55
C PHE A 704 13.25 10.73 14.86
N GLU A 705 12.76 9.79 15.64
CA GLU A 705 13.41 9.35 16.87
C GLU A 705 14.32 8.17 16.56
N ALA A 706 15.55 8.22 17.07
CA ALA A 706 16.58 7.28 16.70
C ALA A 706 16.39 5.91 17.34
N SER A 707 16.36 4.86 16.52
CA SER A 707 16.60 3.46 16.86
C SER A 707 17.55 2.86 15.81
N TYR A 708 18.05 1.66 16.05
CA TYR A 708 18.93 0.99 15.11
C TYR A 708 18.49 -0.47 14.94
N GLU A 709 18.05 -0.84 13.74
CA GLU A 709 17.61 -2.20 13.42
C GLU A 709 18.74 -2.97 12.73
N GLU A 710 19.38 -3.88 13.44
CA GLU A 710 20.55 -4.62 12.91
C GLU A 710 20.25 -5.44 11.66
N THR A 711 19.01 -5.93 11.54
CA THR A 711 18.59 -6.72 10.40
C THR A 711 18.28 -5.90 9.14
N GLY A 712 18.10 -4.58 9.30
CA GLY A 712 17.87 -3.64 8.20
C GLY A 712 19.16 -3.09 7.59
N PRO A 713 19.10 -2.47 6.41
CA PRO A 713 20.24 -1.81 5.81
C PRO A 713 20.62 -0.57 6.63
N TYR A 714 21.86 -0.53 7.14
CA TYR A 714 22.37 0.58 7.96
C TYR A 714 21.46 0.97 9.15
N GLY A 715 20.73 0.02 9.71
CA GLY A 715 19.84 0.23 10.85
C GLY A 715 18.45 0.75 10.50
N ALA A 716 18.05 0.74 9.24
CA ALA A 716 16.74 1.21 8.78
C ALA A 716 15.62 0.20 9.01
N LYS A 717 14.45 0.70 9.39
CA LYS A 717 13.15 0.03 9.28
C LYS A 717 12.34 0.67 8.14
N SER A 718 11.09 0.31 8.03
CA SER A 718 10.18 0.92 7.06
C SER A 718 9.55 2.22 7.57
N ILE A 719 8.92 2.99 6.65
CA ILE A 719 8.12 4.18 7.00
C ILE A 719 6.84 4.26 6.15
N GLY A 720 6.73 3.43 5.11
CA GLY A 720 5.74 3.61 4.05
C GLY A 720 4.29 3.72 4.51
N GLU A 721 3.86 2.96 5.52
CA GLU A 721 2.45 2.80 5.88
C GLU A 721 2.11 3.27 7.30
N VAL A 722 3.02 3.19 8.27
CA VAL A 722 2.75 3.59 9.67
C VAL A 722 2.22 5.03 9.76
N VAL A 723 2.61 5.86 8.83
CA VAL A 723 2.38 7.32 8.82
C VAL A 723 0.94 7.76 8.55
N ILE A 724 0.05 6.85 8.10
CA ILE A 724 -1.38 7.14 7.91
C ILE A 724 -2.23 6.79 9.14
N ASN A 725 -1.69 6.03 10.08
CA ASN A 725 -2.49 5.33 11.08
C ASN A 725 -2.89 6.21 12.29
N THR A 726 -2.07 7.19 12.68
CA THR A 726 -2.31 7.99 13.89
C THR A 726 -3.33 9.14 13.74
N PRO A 727 -3.58 9.74 12.56
CA PRO A 727 -4.51 10.86 12.44
C PRO A 727 -5.95 10.52 12.85
N LEU A 728 -6.43 9.31 12.54
CA LEU A 728 -7.81 8.92 12.80
C LEU A 728 -8.14 8.95 14.31
N PRO A 729 -7.43 8.21 15.18
CA PRO A 729 -7.69 8.25 16.62
C PRO A 729 -7.34 9.62 17.24
N ALA A 730 -6.30 10.30 16.76
CA ALA A 730 -5.90 11.60 17.30
C ALA A 730 -6.97 12.68 17.05
N ILE A 731 -7.56 12.72 15.86
CA ILE A 731 -8.64 13.67 15.53
C ILE A 731 -9.91 13.30 16.28
N ALA A 732 -10.29 12.02 16.33
CA ALA A 732 -11.48 11.58 17.06
C ALA A 732 -11.40 11.93 18.56
N ASP A 733 -10.22 11.82 19.16
CA ASP A 733 -9.95 12.20 20.55
C ASP A 733 -10.00 13.74 20.73
N ALA A 734 -9.43 14.50 19.80
CA ALA A 734 -9.51 15.97 19.82
C ALA A 734 -10.96 16.46 19.70
N VAL A 735 -11.77 15.83 18.84
CA VAL A 735 -13.22 16.14 18.73
C VAL A 735 -13.96 15.81 20.02
N TYR A 736 -13.63 14.68 20.68
CA TYR A 736 -14.18 14.38 22.01
C TYR A 736 -13.79 15.46 23.03
N ASN A 737 -12.54 15.87 23.06
CA ASN A 737 -12.05 16.89 24.00
C ASN A 737 -12.69 18.26 23.74
N ALA A 738 -13.09 18.57 22.51
CA ALA A 738 -13.81 19.79 22.15
C ALA A 738 -15.31 19.76 22.50
N THR A 739 -15.94 18.57 22.41
CA THR A 739 -17.41 18.45 22.42
C THR A 739 -17.96 17.65 23.62
N GLY A 740 -17.13 16.83 24.25
CA GLY A 740 -17.56 15.83 25.26
C GLY A 740 -18.28 14.61 24.66
N LYS A 741 -18.38 14.51 23.30
CA LYS A 741 -19.07 13.43 22.59
C LYS A 741 -18.08 12.55 21.83
N ARG A 742 -18.20 11.23 21.94
CA ARG A 742 -17.34 10.28 21.19
C ARG A 742 -18.03 9.84 19.91
N PHE A 743 -17.34 10.06 18.79
CA PHE A 743 -17.73 9.60 17.48
C PHE A 743 -16.96 8.32 17.16
N ARG A 744 -17.68 7.28 16.73
CA ARG A 744 -17.15 5.94 16.45
C ARG A 744 -17.32 5.51 15.00
N GLU A 745 -17.84 6.42 14.18
CA GLU A 745 -17.97 6.25 12.73
C GLU A 745 -17.15 7.34 12.02
N LEU A 746 -16.35 6.95 11.03
CA LEU A 746 -15.58 7.85 10.18
C LEU A 746 -16.16 7.90 8.76
N PRO A 747 -16.08 9.08 8.10
CA PRO A 747 -15.56 10.36 8.60
C PRO A 747 -16.47 11.01 9.64
N ILE A 748 -15.87 11.81 10.55
CA ILE A 748 -16.63 12.64 11.51
C ILE A 748 -17.07 13.91 10.78
N THR A 749 -18.35 13.98 10.41
CA THR A 749 -18.86 15.09 9.61
C THR A 749 -19.33 16.27 10.46
N PRO A 750 -19.35 17.50 9.92
CA PRO A 750 -19.92 18.66 10.61
C PRO A 750 -21.36 18.46 11.09
N GLU A 751 -22.19 17.77 10.30
CA GLU A 751 -23.57 17.46 10.66
C GLU A 751 -23.68 16.58 11.91
N GLN A 752 -22.84 15.54 12.00
CA GLN A 752 -22.81 14.66 13.18
C GLN A 752 -22.45 15.45 14.44
N ILE A 753 -21.45 16.34 14.34
CA ILE A 753 -21.02 17.17 15.48
C ILE A 753 -22.13 18.16 15.88
N ALA A 754 -22.68 18.91 14.93
CA ALA A 754 -23.71 19.91 15.19
C ALA A 754 -25.00 19.29 15.75
N MET A 755 -25.35 18.06 15.31
CA MET A 755 -26.52 17.34 15.84
C MET A 755 -26.28 16.76 17.23
N ALA A 756 -25.05 16.36 17.55
CA ALA A 756 -24.69 15.86 18.87
C ALA A 756 -24.58 16.97 19.93
N ALA A 757 -24.42 18.22 19.53
CA ALA A 757 -24.34 19.39 20.39
C ALA A 757 -25.73 19.88 20.86
N LYS A 758 -26.80 19.48 20.16
CA LYS A 758 -28.21 19.74 20.53
C LYS A 758 -28.72 18.67 21.49
#